data_12d12ebc3c38720eec2d0663c8084d33
#
_entry.id   12d12ebc3c38720eec2d0663c8084d33
#
_cell.length_a   1.000
_cell.length_b   1.000
_cell.length_c   1.000
_cell.angle_alpha   90.00
_cell.angle_beta   90.00
_cell.angle_gamma   90.00
#
_symmetry.space_group_name_H-M   'P 1'
#
loop_
_entity.id
_entity.type
_entity.pdbx_description
1 polymer ?
#
loop_
_entity_poly.entity_id
_entity_poly.type
_entity_poly.pdbx_seq_one_letter_code
_entity_poly.pdbx_strand_id
1 'polypeptide(L)'
;MRAAPERLLSRSLARATSGKSLSVDEVEALLSARGPALADLMSLASNLRELGHGRTVTYSRKVFVPLTMLCRDHCHYCTFAKPPAKLDHPFLSPEEVVAIAEAGRRMGCKEALFTLGDRPEERYDVARTWLAQRGFGSTLEYVRASAIRVIEETGLLPHLNPGVMSYEEMARLKQVAPSMGLMLETSTPRLSERGGPHFGSPDKVPAVRVRTIEDAGRLAIPFTTGILVGIGETLAERAASLLSIREIHRRYRHVQEVIVQNFRAKPGTAMHDAPEPGDEEFLATVATTRVVFGPRMHLQAPPNLSDPEQQLRLLDAGIDDWGGVSPLTPDHVNPERPWPAIERLAARTAERGLELRERLAIYPEFALRPSSFLAGRMRAPVEALMAPDGLAVPGAIARPVPWQDPDVSWKPRTTELTFAKGHSSGLRSDADVVYGTADLPERTLAWRSQRVPPRRLEEQIRSALSKAEVHRPITDEEAMALFRADADALEALCGVADGLREEAVGDAVTYVVNRNINFTNVCYVGCRFCAFAQREVDPESYTLTLAEVADRAREAAAWGCTEVCMQGGIHPDLPGSFYFDLLDAVREAAPDIHIHAFSPMEVMNGSTKLGISFREFLQECRAHGLGTIPGTAAEILDDDVRWVLTRGKLPADAWERIVRTAHDLGIRSSSTIMFGHVDAPPHWIFHIRRIANIQRDTGGFTEFVPLPFVHQNAPIYLAGKARPGPSFEDDRRMHAVARVLLDGVIHNVQVSWVKMGVRACQTILNSGANDFGGTLMEETISRMAGAEWGIRMEPSQIRDAITAIGRTPVERSTTYEPLQRNDVRHVSDGVHGAREAPAREGSGSNA
;
A
#
# COMPACT_ATOMS: atom_id res chain seq x y z
N MET A 1 32.53 -31.48 -19.49
CA MET A 1 31.17 -31.05 -19.01
C MET A 1 31.41 -29.97 -17.95
N ARG A 2 30.94 -28.73 -18.17
CA ARG A 2 31.01 -27.66 -17.15
C ARG A 2 30.21 -28.06 -15.91
N ALA A 3 30.69 -27.66 -14.72
CA ALA A 3 30.00 -27.91 -13.48
C ALA A 3 28.56 -27.30 -13.51
N ALA A 4 27.64 -27.80 -12.72
CA ALA A 4 26.24 -27.34 -12.72
C ALA A 4 26.07 -25.82 -12.46
N PRO A 5 26.87 -25.18 -11.56
CA PRO A 5 26.82 -23.72 -11.35
C PRO A 5 27.23 -22.92 -12.58
N GLU A 6 28.30 -23.33 -13.31
CA GLU A 6 28.76 -22.62 -14.51
C GLU A 6 27.74 -22.69 -15.66
N ARG A 7 26.99 -23.80 -15.75
CA ARG A 7 25.89 -23.94 -16.72
C ARG A 7 24.72 -23.02 -16.40
N LEU A 8 24.39 -22.88 -15.12
CA LEU A 8 23.34 -21.97 -14.70
C LEU A 8 23.73 -20.52 -15.00
N LEU A 9 24.94 -20.10 -14.65
CA LEU A 9 25.47 -18.76 -14.94
C LEU A 9 25.43 -18.43 -16.45
N SER A 10 25.93 -19.32 -17.29
CA SER A 10 25.90 -19.12 -18.74
C SER A 10 24.47 -19.03 -19.30
N ARG A 11 23.56 -19.82 -18.77
CA ARG A 11 22.13 -19.76 -19.11
C ARG A 11 21.49 -18.46 -18.64
N SER A 12 21.81 -18.00 -17.42
CA SER A 12 21.29 -16.76 -16.85
C SER A 12 21.75 -15.54 -17.65
N LEU A 13 23.02 -15.51 -18.07
CA LEU A 13 23.54 -14.48 -18.98
C LEU A 13 22.80 -14.46 -20.31
N ALA A 14 22.60 -15.62 -20.93
CA ALA A 14 21.86 -15.71 -22.19
C ALA A 14 20.39 -15.25 -22.06
N ARG A 15 19.73 -15.57 -20.93
CA ARG A 15 18.37 -15.08 -20.65
C ARG A 15 18.36 -13.57 -20.45
N ALA A 16 19.32 -13.04 -19.68
CA ALA A 16 19.47 -11.60 -19.44
C ALA A 16 19.68 -10.85 -20.75
N THR A 17 20.59 -11.32 -21.62
CA THR A 17 20.84 -10.73 -22.94
C THR A 17 19.59 -10.73 -23.83
N SER A 18 18.71 -11.75 -23.68
CA SER A 18 17.43 -11.81 -24.42
C SER A 18 16.30 -10.99 -23.76
N GLY A 19 16.59 -10.21 -22.70
CA GLY A 19 15.62 -9.36 -22.00
C GLY A 19 14.53 -10.12 -21.22
N LYS A 20 14.74 -11.41 -20.94
CA LYS A 20 13.77 -12.23 -20.19
C LYS A 20 13.88 -12.00 -18.70
N SER A 21 12.76 -12.05 -17.99
CA SER A 21 12.74 -11.99 -16.52
C SER A 21 13.55 -13.13 -15.91
N LEU A 22 14.33 -12.79 -14.88
CA LEU A 22 15.18 -13.73 -14.15
C LEU A 22 14.51 -14.16 -12.84
N SER A 23 14.67 -15.43 -12.47
CA SER A 23 14.32 -15.98 -11.16
C SER A 23 15.38 -15.60 -10.10
N VAL A 24 15.10 -15.90 -8.82
CA VAL A 24 16.07 -15.70 -7.72
C VAL A 24 17.36 -16.46 -7.99
N ASP A 25 17.29 -17.75 -8.36
CA ASP A 25 18.46 -18.58 -8.64
C ASP A 25 19.28 -18.07 -9.83
N GLU A 26 18.62 -17.52 -10.85
CA GLU A 26 19.30 -16.93 -12.02
C GLU A 26 19.98 -15.61 -11.65
N VAL A 27 19.35 -14.78 -10.80
CA VAL A 27 19.99 -13.55 -10.27
C VAL A 27 21.15 -13.90 -9.34
N GLU A 28 20.99 -14.89 -8.47
CA GLU A 28 22.08 -15.41 -7.62
C GLU A 28 23.27 -15.90 -8.45
N ALA A 29 23.01 -16.62 -9.53
CA ALA A 29 24.08 -17.07 -10.44
C ALA A 29 24.82 -15.89 -11.07
N LEU A 30 24.14 -14.81 -11.48
CA LEU A 30 24.79 -13.58 -11.97
C LEU A 30 25.64 -12.90 -10.89
N LEU A 31 25.15 -12.82 -9.66
CA LEU A 31 25.89 -12.27 -8.51
C LEU A 31 27.19 -13.07 -8.21
N SER A 32 27.23 -14.33 -8.58
CA SER A 32 28.41 -15.18 -8.43
C SER A 32 29.46 -15.03 -9.55
N ALA A 33 29.18 -14.21 -10.58
CA ALA A 33 30.06 -14.04 -11.74
C ALA A 33 31.46 -13.51 -11.34
N ARG A 34 32.51 -14.12 -11.82
CA ARG A 34 33.94 -13.74 -11.61
C ARG A 34 34.72 -13.90 -12.91
N GLY A 35 35.87 -13.23 -13.01
CA GLY A 35 36.77 -13.35 -14.16
C GLY A 35 36.06 -13.07 -15.50
N PRO A 36 36.19 -13.95 -16.53
CA PRO A 36 35.59 -13.73 -17.85
C PRO A 36 34.05 -13.58 -17.82
N ALA A 37 33.34 -14.35 -16.97
CA ALA A 37 31.89 -14.24 -16.85
C ALA A 37 31.47 -12.89 -16.24
N LEU A 38 32.25 -12.31 -15.36
CA LEU A 38 32.04 -10.96 -14.86
C LEU A 38 32.25 -9.92 -15.97
N ALA A 39 33.27 -10.08 -16.81
CA ALA A 39 33.46 -9.18 -17.94
C ALA A 39 32.28 -9.19 -18.92
N ASP A 40 31.73 -10.36 -19.23
CA ASP A 40 30.55 -10.52 -20.07
C ASP A 40 29.30 -9.85 -19.42
N LEU A 41 29.12 -10.03 -18.11
CA LEU A 41 28.03 -9.43 -17.35
C LEU A 41 28.14 -7.91 -17.31
N MET A 42 29.36 -7.36 -17.08
CA MET A 42 29.61 -5.92 -17.10
C MET A 42 29.39 -5.31 -18.49
N SER A 43 29.84 -6.00 -19.55
CA SER A 43 29.55 -5.59 -20.93
C SER A 43 28.05 -5.49 -21.21
N LEU A 44 27.27 -6.48 -20.80
CA LEU A 44 25.81 -6.44 -20.92
C LEU A 44 25.22 -5.27 -20.12
N ALA A 45 25.67 -5.05 -18.89
CA ALA A 45 25.20 -3.97 -18.02
C ALA A 45 25.54 -2.59 -18.61
N SER A 46 26.74 -2.40 -19.14
CA SER A 46 27.16 -1.16 -19.80
C SER A 46 26.30 -0.87 -21.03
N ASN A 47 26.02 -1.87 -21.86
CA ASN A 47 25.14 -1.73 -23.02
C ASN A 47 23.71 -1.36 -22.61
N LEU A 48 23.19 -1.94 -21.54
CA LEU A 48 21.86 -1.57 -21.01
C LEU A 48 21.85 -0.13 -20.50
N ARG A 49 22.88 0.32 -19.79
CA ARG A 49 23.00 1.72 -19.35
C ARG A 49 23.03 2.66 -20.56
N GLU A 50 23.83 2.36 -21.59
CA GLU A 50 23.92 3.18 -22.79
C GLU A 50 22.56 3.26 -23.53
N LEU A 51 21.84 2.14 -23.63
CA LEU A 51 20.49 2.11 -24.20
C LEU A 51 19.51 3.00 -23.45
N GLY A 52 19.62 3.11 -22.12
CA GLY A 52 18.69 3.89 -21.29
C GLY A 52 19.07 5.34 -21.11
N HIS A 53 20.36 5.61 -20.90
CA HIS A 53 20.88 6.92 -20.48
C HIS A 53 21.90 7.53 -21.45
N GLY A 54 22.19 6.84 -22.56
CA GLY A 54 23.17 7.32 -23.54
C GLY A 54 24.54 7.54 -22.90
N ARG A 55 25.12 8.70 -23.16
CA ARG A 55 26.43 9.09 -22.61
C ARG A 55 26.36 9.90 -21.31
N THR A 56 25.16 10.13 -20.77
CA THR A 56 24.96 10.96 -19.58
C THR A 56 25.13 10.12 -18.31
N VAL A 57 25.95 10.62 -17.40
CA VAL A 57 26.03 10.18 -16.00
C VAL A 57 25.66 11.36 -15.12
N THR A 58 24.80 11.15 -14.14
CA THR A 58 24.30 12.24 -13.31
C THR A 58 24.91 12.27 -11.91
N TYR A 59 24.77 13.42 -11.26
CA TYR A 59 25.05 13.63 -9.83
C TYR A 59 24.16 14.74 -9.30
N SER A 60 23.93 14.77 -7.99
CA SER A 60 23.27 15.90 -7.33
C SER A 60 24.25 16.68 -6.47
N ARG A 61 24.36 17.99 -6.70
CA ARG A 61 25.11 18.89 -5.83
C ARG A 61 24.25 19.26 -4.63
N LYS A 62 24.62 18.76 -3.46
CA LYS A 62 23.79 18.89 -2.25
C LYS A 62 24.56 19.29 -1.01
N VAL A 63 23.84 19.74 -0.02
CA VAL A 63 24.32 19.89 1.35
C VAL A 63 23.59 18.89 2.25
N PHE A 64 24.33 18.26 3.15
CA PHE A 64 23.75 17.31 4.12
C PHE A 64 23.40 18.04 5.40
N VAL A 65 22.16 17.86 5.88
CA VAL A 65 21.64 18.42 7.13
C VAL A 65 21.47 17.27 8.12
N PRO A 66 22.43 17.05 9.03
CA PRO A 66 22.33 15.99 10.05
C PRO A 66 21.45 16.44 11.20
N LEU A 67 20.13 16.52 10.98
CA LEU A 67 19.18 17.16 11.86
C LEU A 67 19.25 16.63 13.30
N THR A 68 19.47 15.33 13.47
CA THR A 68 19.80 14.70 14.76
C THR A 68 20.67 13.47 14.54
N MET A 69 21.66 13.28 15.40
CA MET A 69 22.48 12.08 15.48
C MET A 69 21.96 11.09 16.55
N LEU A 70 20.93 11.44 17.30
CA LEU A 70 20.23 10.48 18.14
C LEU A 70 19.40 9.54 17.25
N CYS A 71 19.37 8.24 17.58
CA CYS A 71 18.63 7.24 16.83
C CYS A 71 18.07 6.19 17.78
N ARG A 72 16.85 5.71 17.55
CA ARG A 72 16.34 4.58 18.33
C ARG A 72 16.93 3.24 17.90
N ASP A 73 17.39 3.13 16.66
CA ASP A 73 18.07 1.94 16.12
C ASP A 73 19.48 1.75 16.68
N HIS A 74 19.94 0.50 16.59
CA HIS A 74 21.27 0.10 17.05
C HIS A 74 22.01 -0.75 16.00
N CYS A 75 22.14 -0.19 14.78
CA CYS A 75 22.81 -0.89 13.68
C CYS A 75 24.30 -1.11 13.99
N HIS A 76 24.77 -2.36 13.90
CA HIS A 76 26.11 -2.76 14.34
C HIS A 76 27.26 -2.21 13.49
N TYR A 77 26.95 -1.62 12.32
CA TYR A 77 27.93 -0.99 11.41
C TYR A 77 27.83 0.55 11.39
N CYS A 78 26.89 1.15 12.13
CA CYS A 78 26.59 2.57 12.03
C CYS A 78 27.48 3.40 12.96
N THR A 79 28.17 4.41 12.41
CA THR A 79 28.91 5.42 13.17
C THR A 79 28.21 6.76 13.28
N PHE A 80 27.09 6.94 12.56
CA PHE A 80 26.29 8.16 12.56
C PHE A 80 25.58 8.37 13.90
N ALA A 81 24.93 7.33 14.42
CA ALA A 81 24.20 7.41 15.68
C ALA A 81 25.16 7.63 16.86
N LYS A 82 24.83 8.63 17.71
CA LYS A 82 25.59 9.00 18.90
C LYS A 82 24.69 8.94 20.13
N PRO A 83 25.21 8.53 21.29
CA PRO A 83 24.47 8.66 22.56
C PRO A 83 24.37 10.14 22.98
N PRO A 84 23.33 10.52 23.77
CA PRO A 84 23.11 11.90 24.20
C PRO A 84 24.34 12.54 24.85
N ALA A 85 25.12 11.80 25.63
CA ALA A 85 26.31 12.30 26.32
C ALA A 85 27.47 12.74 25.37
N LYS A 86 27.37 12.45 24.07
CA LYS A 86 28.36 12.84 23.06
C LYS A 86 27.87 13.97 22.14
N LEU A 87 26.73 14.56 22.44
CA LEU A 87 26.11 15.63 21.67
C LEU A 87 25.88 16.85 22.55
N ASP A 88 26.15 18.03 22.03
CA ASP A 88 25.91 19.31 22.72
C ASP A 88 24.40 19.57 22.85
N HIS A 89 23.63 19.17 21.87
CA HIS A 89 22.16 19.25 21.84
C HIS A 89 21.54 18.10 21.02
N PRO A 90 20.28 17.70 21.30
CA PRO A 90 19.64 16.52 20.68
C PRO A 90 19.37 16.69 19.18
N PHE A 91 19.10 17.91 18.75
CA PHE A 91 18.79 18.27 17.37
C PHE A 91 19.52 19.57 17.02
N LEU A 92 19.84 19.76 15.75
CA LEU A 92 20.22 21.08 15.24
C LEU A 92 19.06 22.05 15.49
N SER A 93 19.37 23.27 15.89
CA SER A 93 18.38 24.35 15.97
C SER A 93 17.92 24.78 14.57
N PRO A 94 16.75 25.42 14.43
CA PRO A 94 16.31 25.96 13.15
C PRO A 94 17.32 26.90 12.49
N GLU A 95 18.05 27.69 13.29
CA GLU A 95 19.08 28.62 12.83
C GLU A 95 20.30 27.89 12.29
N GLU A 96 20.73 26.80 12.93
CA GLU A 96 21.84 25.96 12.45
C GLU A 96 21.46 25.26 11.14
N VAL A 97 20.23 24.75 11.02
CA VAL A 97 19.73 24.13 9.77
C VAL A 97 19.80 25.14 8.62
N VAL A 98 19.29 26.35 8.83
CA VAL A 98 19.32 27.42 7.82
C VAL A 98 20.73 27.86 7.49
N ALA A 99 21.61 27.97 8.48
CA ALA A 99 23.02 28.34 8.25
C ALA A 99 23.75 27.32 7.36
N ILE A 100 23.52 26.02 7.58
CA ILE A 100 24.06 24.94 6.74
C ILE A 100 23.50 25.03 5.33
N ALA A 101 22.19 25.20 5.20
CA ALA A 101 21.51 25.29 3.90
C ALA A 101 21.97 26.51 3.10
N GLU A 102 22.10 27.69 3.75
CA GLU A 102 22.58 28.91 3.11
C GLU A 102 24.04 28.81 2.66
N ALA A 103 24.89 28.21 3.48
CA ALA A 103 26.27 27.93 3.07
C ALA A 103 26.33 27.01 1.83
N GLY A 104 25.48 25.96 1.78
CA GLY A 104 25.36 25.12 0.61
C GLY A 104 24.83 25.87 -0.61
N ARG A 105 23.83 26.75 -0.45
CA ARG A 105 23.31 27.59 -1.53
C ARG A 105 24.39 28.47 -2.16
N ARG A 106 25.23 29.10 -1.32
CA ARG A 106 26.36 29.92 -1.80
C ARG A 106 27.39 29.11 -2.60
N MET A 107 27.49 27.82 -2.34
CA MET A 107 28.35 26.90 -3.10
C MET A 107 27.65 26.26 -4.31
N GLY A 108 26.46 26.78 -4.68
CA GLY A 108 25.70 26.32 -5.84
C GLY A 108 24.92 25.04 -5.64
N CYS A 109 24.75 24.56 -4.40
CA CYS A 109 23.85 23.45 -4.11
C CYS A 109 22.41 23.80 -4.48
N LYS A 110 21.66 22.80 -4.94
CA LYS A 110 20.23 22.92 -5.25
C LYS A 110 19.39 22.06 -4.33
N GLU A 111 20.02 21.18 -3.58
CA GLU A 111 19.38 20.19 -2.73
C GLU A 111 19.90 20.31 -1.29
N ALA A 112 18.99 20.21 -0.32
CA ALA A 112 19.28 19.97 1.08
C ALA A 112 18.81 18.56 1.46
N LEU A 113 19.75 17.65 1.67
CA LEU A 113 19.45 16.29 2.12
C LEU A 113 19.36 16.24 3.63
N PHE A 114 18.17 15.96 4.14
CA PHE A 114 17.96 15.72 5.55
C PHE A 114 18.33 14.27 5.89
N THR A 115 19.43 14.10 6.58
CA THR A 115 19.91 12.82 7.11
C THR A 115 19.83 12.86 8.62
N LEU A 116 19.19 11.86 9.24
CA LEU A 116 18.97 11.87 10.69
C LEU A 116 18.83 10.46 11.25
N GLY A 117 18.94 10.34 12.57
CA GLY A 117 18.58 9.11 13.25
C GLY A 117 17.07 8.95 13.35
N ASP A 118 16.61 7.70 13.31
CA ASP A 118 15.20 7.35 13.30
C ASP A 118 14.58 7.52 14.69
N ARG A 119 13.49 8.26 14.80
CA ARG A 119 12.60 8.44 15.96
C ARG A 119 13.29 8.45 17.32
N PRO A 120 14.28 9.35 17.56
CA PRO A 120 15.01 9.35 18.82
C PRO A 120 14.11 9.64 20.04
N GLU A 121 12.99 10.34 19.85
CA GLU A 121 12.00 10.59 20.89
C GLU A 121 11.39 9.32 21.48
N GLU A 122 11.36 8.20 20.75
CA GLU A 122 10.86 6.95 21.27
C GLU A 122 11.85 6.24 22.20
N ARG A 123 13.11 6.65 22.18
CA ARG A 123 14.18 6.06 22.99
C ARG A 123 14.72 7.00 24.06
N TYR A 124 14.84 8.29 23.76
CA TYR A 124 15.54 9.27 24.59
C TYR A 124 14.62 10.36 25.12
N ASP A 125 14.53 10.53 26.45
CA ASP A 125 13.76 11.60 27.10
C ASP A 125 14.25 12.98 26.71
N VAL A 126 15.54 13.16 26.50
CA VAL A 126 16.13 14.42 26.07
C VAL A 126 15.62 14.87 24.70
N ALA A 127 15.38 13.93 23.79
CA ALA A 127 14.79 14.21 22.48
C ALA A 127 13.32 14.61 22.63
N ARG A 128 12.53 13.86 23.42
CA ARG A 128 11.12 14.21 23.71
C ARG A 128 10.98 15.61 24.34
N THR A 129 11.79 15.87 25.33
CA THR A 129 11.78 17.18 26.04
C THR A 129 12.15 18.31 25.11
N TRP A 130 13.18 18.17 24.30
CA TRP A 130 13.63 19.19 23.35
C TRP A 130 12.55 19.53 22.32
N LEU A 131 11.90 18.50 21.75
CA LEU A 131 10.79 18.64 20.79
C LEU A 131 9.58 19.33 21.45
N ALA A 132 9.14 18.83 22.59
CA ALA A 132 7.99 19.38 23.33
C ALA A 132 8.17 20.85 23.72
N GLN A 133 9.37 21.25 24.16
CA GLN A 133 9.67 22.66 24.48
C GLN A 133 9.55 23.60 23.29
N ARG A 134 9.61 23.08 22.06
CA ARG A 134 9.49 23.82 20.81
C ARG A 134 8.15 23.61 20.09
N GLY A 135 7.23 22.90 20.73
CA GLY A 135 5.88 22.67 20.21
C GLY A 135 5.79 21.53 19.19
N PHE A 136 6.82 20.68 19.08
CA PHE A 136 6.80 19.51 18.17
C PHE A 136 6.46 18.23 18.93
N GLY A 137 5.56 17.43 18.37
CA GLY A 137 5.18 16.12 18.91
C GLY A 137 6.10 14.98 18.46
N SER A 138 6.84 15.18 17.38
CA SER A 138 7.74 14.15 16.81
C SER A 138 8.91 14.75 16.05
N THR A 139 9.93 13.92 15.83
CA THR A 139 11.07 14.24 14.94
C THR A 139 10.59 14.56 13.52
N LEU A 140 9.59 13.84 12.98
CA LEU A 140 9.10 14.07 11.62
C LEU A 140 8.39 15.43 11.47
N GLU A 141 7.73 15.92 12.51
CA GLU A 141 7.19 17.27 12.54
C GLU A 141 8.29 18.31 12.47
N TYR A 142 9.36 18.08 13.20
CA TYR A 142 10.51 18.99 13.19
C TYR A 142 11.24 18.95 11.84
N VAL A 143 11.34 17.75 11.19
CA VAL A 143 11.83 17.61 9.81
C VAL A 143 10.99 18.49 8.86
N ARG A 144 9.65 18.40 8.96
CA ARG A 144 8.75 19.20 8.13
C ARG A 144 8.95 20.69 8.33
N ALA A 145 8.99 21.16 9.57
CA ALA A 145 9.20 22.57 9.88
C ALA A 145 10.57 23.06 9.38
N SER A 146 11.61 22.27 9.55
CA SER A 146 12.96 22.58 9.07
C SER A 146 13.03 22.62 7.53
N ALA A 147 12.34 21.71 6.84
CA ALA A 147 12.25 21.71 5.38
C ALA A 147 11.55 22.96 4.85
N ILE A 148 10.47 23.42 5.50
CA ILE A 148 9.79 24.67 5.16
C ILE A 148 10.75 25.85 5.29
N ARG A 149 11.46 25.97 6.41
CA ARG A 149 12.41 27.07 6.61
C ARG A 149 13.55 27.07 5.59
N VAL A 150 14.06 25.88 5.20
CA VAL A 150 15.07 25.78 4.15
C VAL A 150 14.53 26.31 2.81
N ILE A 151 13.29 25.98 2.43
CA ILE A 151 12.67 26.50 1.21
C ILE A 151 12.49 28.02 1.31
N GLU A 152 11.94 28.51 2.43
CA GLU A 152 11.65 29.93 2.64
C GLU A 152 12.89 30.79 2.63
N GLU A 153 13.96 30.35 3.27
CA GLU A 153 15.14 31.18 3.50
C GLU A 153 16.22 30.97 2.44
N THR A 154 16.25 29.81 1.76
CA THR A 154 17.31 29.48 0.81
C THR A 154 16.83 29.07 -0.57
N GLY A 155 15.63 28.52 -0.70
CA GLY A 155 15.09 27.96 -1.92
C GLY A 155 15.68 26.62 -2.31
N LEU A 156 16.53 26.00 -1.47
CA LEU A 156 17.03 24.63 -1.72
C LEU A 156 15.86 23.64 -1.67
N LEU A 157 15.93 22.64 -2.53
CA LEU A 157 14.94 21.57 -2.58
C LEU A 157 15.24 20.53 -1.49
N PRO A 158 14.32 20.29 -0.53
CA PRO A 158 14.55 19.26 0.47
C PRO A 158 14.45 17.86 -0.14
N HIS A 159 15.43 16.99 0.16
CA HIS A 159 15.31 15.55 0.03
C HIS A 159 15.25 14.95 1.42
N LEU A 160 14.19 14.22 1.75
CA LEU A 160 13.96 13.76 3.11
C LEU A 160 14.28 12.27 3.24
N ASN A 161 15.24 11.97 4.12
CA ASN A 161 15.65 10.62 4.43
C ASN A 161 15.56 10.35 5.94
N PRO A 162 14.36 10.45 6.54
CA PRO A 162 14.18 10.45 7.98
C PRO A 162 13.98 9.06 8.60
N GLY A 163 14.17 7.99 7.81
CA GLY A 163 13.92 6.63 8.25
C GLY A 163 12.50 6.15 7.92
N VAL A 164 11.95 5.29 8.77
CA VAL A 164 10.63 4.69 8.58
C VAL A 164 9.52 5.72 8.85
N MET A 165 8.53 5.72 7.96
CA MET A 165 7.39 6.65 8.01
C MET A 165 6.08 5.90 7.81
N SER A 166 5.02 6.34 8.45
CA SER A 166 3.65 5.95 8.11
C SER A 166 3.19 6.63 6.81
N TYR A 167 2.11 6.12 6.24
CA TYR A 167 1.48 6.70 5.06
C TYR A 167 1.11 8.18 5.27
N GLU A 168 0.50 8.51 6.42
CA GLU A 168 0.07 9.85 6.78
C GLU A 168 1.26 10.80 6.97
N GLU A 169 2.31 10.35 7.63
CA GLU A 169 3.53 11.13 7.80
C GLU A 169 4.17 11.45 6.45
N MET A 170 4.26 10.45 5.57
CA MET A 170 4.78 10.66 4.20
C MET A 170 3.88 11.60 3.38
N ALA A 171 2.55 11.49 3.50
CA ALA A 171 1.63 12.38 2.80
C ALA A 171 1.83 13.85 3.20
N ARG A 172 2.12 14.11 4.48
CA ARG A 172 2.44 15.46 4.99
C ARG A 172 3.81 15.95 4.52
N LEU A 173 4.81 15.09 4.58
CA LEU A 173 6.17 15.43 4.14
C LEU A 173 6.25 15.62 2.63
N LYS A 174 5.41 14.94 1.83
CA LYS A 174 5.30 15.16 0.38
C LYS A 174 4.99 16.63 0.03
N GLN A 175 4.28 17.33 0.91
CA GLN A 175 3.94 18.74 0.67
C GLN A 175 5.18 19.66 0.69
N VAL A 176 6.27 19.24 1.33
CA VAL A 176 7.47 20.06 1.55
C VAL A 176 8.75 19.49 0.94
N ALA A 177 8.63 18.39 0.17
CA ALA A 177 9.79 17.76 -0.47
C ALA A 177 9.42 17.16 -1.82
N PRO A 178 10.25 17.37 -2.88
CA PRO A 178 10.00 16.77 -4.19
C PRO A 178 10.37 15.28 -4.25
N SER A 179 11.16 14.78 -3.31
CA SER A 179 11.57 13.38 -3.23
C SER A 179 11.93 12.98 -1.80
N MET A 180 11.88 11.67 -1.55
CA MET A 180 12.25 11.07 -0.26
C MET A 180 13.07 9.81 -0.49
N GLY A 181 13.63 9.25 0.58
CA GLY A 181 14.40 8.02 0.50
C GLY A 181 14.40 7.20 1.78
N LEU A 182 14.60 5.90 1.59
CA LEU A 182 14.88 4.91 2.63
C LEU A 182 15.59 3.72 2.00
N MET A 183 16.80 3.44 2.44
CA MET A 183 17.52 2.24 2.00
C MET A 183 16.80 0.99 2.50
N LEU A 184 16.42 0.06 1.60
CA LEU A 184 15.94 -1.26 2.03
C LEU A 184 17.04 -2.01 2.77
N GLU A 185 18.28 -1.88 2.31
CA GLU A 185 19.49 -2.59 2.73
C GLU A 185 19.44 -4.08 2.46
N THR A 186 18.45 -4.76 3.02
CA THR A 186 18.17 -6.19 2.80
C THR A 186 16.69 -6.52 3.01
N SER A 187 16.21 -7.54 2.33
CA SER A 187 14.87 -8.11 2.53
C SER A 187 14.86 -9.36 3.43
N THR A 188 16.04 -9.77 3.95
CA THR A 188 16.13 -10.96 4.79
C THR A 188 15.91 -10.66 6.27
N PRO A 189 14.97 -11.32 6.96
CA PRO A 189 14.76 -11.18 8.39
C PRO A 189 15.96 -11.70 9.23
N ARG A 190 16.73 -12.65 8.72
CA ARG A 190 17.87 -13.28 9.40
C ARG A 190 18.88 -12.26 9.94
N LEU A 191 19.12 -11.16 9.22
CA LEU A 191 20.05 -10.13 9.65
C LEU A 191 19.53 -9.29 10.85
N SER A 192 18.26 -9.40 11.19
CA SER A 192 17.66 -8.81 12.39
C SER A 192 17.65 -9.76 13.60
N GLU A 193 18.06 -11.02 13.44
CA GLU A 193 18.19 -12.00 14.51
C GLU A 193 19.37 -11.68 15.41
N ARG A 194 19.39 -12.32 16.61
CA ARG A 194 20.48 -12.13 17.58
C ARG A 194 21.86 -12.44 16.97
N GLY A 195 22.76 -11.48 17.03
CA GLY A 195 24.10 -11.54 16.40
C GLY A 195 24.14 -10.99 14.99
N GLY A 196 23.04 -10.67 14.38
CA GLY A 196 22.97 -10.00 13.07
C GLY A 196 23.21 -8.49 13.17
N PRO A 197 23.57 -7.84 12.05
CA PRO A 197 23.91 -6.42 11.99
C PRO A 197 22.76 -5.46 12.33
N HIS A 198 21.52 -5.92 12.20
CA HIS A 198 20.29 -5.17 12.48
C HIS A 198 19.62 -5.55 13.82
N PHE A 199 20.25 -6.42 14.62
CA PHE A 199 19.70 -6.80 15.91
C PHE A 199 19.56 -5.58 16.83
N GLY A 200 18.37 -5.41 17.43
CA GLY A 200 18.03 -4.24 18.25
C GLY A 200 17.70 -2.96 17.45
N SER A 201 17.40 -3.09 16.16
CA SER A 201 17.03 -1.98 15.27
C SER A 201 15.63 -2.20 14.69
N PRO A 202 14.57 -1.73 15.36
CA PRO A 202 13.18 -1.97 14.96
C PRO A 202 12.85 -1.44 13.57
N ASP A 203 13.49 -0.34 13.14
CA ASP A 203 13.28 0.26 11.83
C ASP A 203 14.08 -0.42 10.72
N LYS A 204 14.93 -1.39 11.05
CA LYS A 204 15.65 -2.23 10.09
C LYS A 204 14.93 -3.54 9.76
N VAL A 205 13.78 -3.79 10.38
CA VAL A 205 12.96 -4.96 10.04
C VAL A 205 12.52 -4.85 8.57
N PRO A 206 12.84 -5.83 7.71
CA PRO A 206 12.61 -5.73 6.26
C PRO A 206 11.17 -5.44 5.87
N ALA A 207 10.22 -6.06 6.55
CA ALA A 207 8.80 -5.82 6.28
C ALA A 207 8.36 -4.37 6.52
N VAL A 208 8.93 -3.73 7.56
CA VAL A 208 8.65 -2.32 7.86
C VAL A 208 9.19 -1.42 6.75
N ARG A 209 10.43 -1.69 6.27
CA ARG A 209 11.05 -0.93 5.19
C ARG A 209 10.37 -1.14 3.85
N VAL A 210 10.05 -2.39 3.49
CA VAL A 210 9.28 -2.72 2.29
C VAL A 210 7.96 -1.96 2.28
N ARG A 211 7.23 -1.95 3.41
CA ARG A 211 5.99 -1.20 3.53
C ARG A 211 6.19 0.31 3.30
N THR A 212 7.20 0.91 3.93
CA THR A 212 7.51 2.33 3.74
C THR A 212 7.78 2.66 2.26
N ILE A 213 8.51 1.79 1.55
CA ILE A 213 8.76 1.96 0.10
C ILE A 213 7.47 1.81 -0.70
N GLU A 214 6.60 0.86 -0.37
CA GLU A 214 5.30 0.69 -1.01
C GLU A 214 4.37 1.89 -0.76
N ASP A 215 4.33 2.41 0.47
CA ASP A 215 3.51 3.57 0.83
C ASP A 215 3.97 4.84 0.10
N ALA A 216 5.27 5.01 -0.10
CA ALA A 216 5.80 6.06 -0.98
C ALA A 216 5.29 5.90 -2.42
N GLY A 217 5.19 4.66 -2.90
CA GLY A 217 4.63 4.34 -4.22
C GLY A 217 3.16 4.69 -4.35
N ARG A 218 2.35 4.39 -3.34
CA ARG A 218 0.93 4.75 -3.30
C ARG A 218 0.71 6.26 -3.30
N LEU A 219 1.59 6.98 -2.63
CA LEU A 219 1.58 8.43 -2.58
C LEU A 219 2.21 9.06 -3.83
N ALA A 220 2.70 8.26 -4.78
CA ALA A 220 3.44 8.73 -5.95
C ALA A 220 4.56 9.72 -5.54
N ILE A 221 5.38 9.34 -4.57
CA ILE A 221 6.56 10.08 -4.13
C ILE A 221 7.75 9.51 -4.90
N PRO A 222 8.52 10.33 -5.64
CA PRO A 222 9.80 9.89 -6.19
C PRO A 222 10.72 9.45 -5.06
N PHE A 223 11.09 8.16 -5.05
CA PHE A 223 11.66 7.53 -3.87
C PHE A 223 13.01 6.87 -4.15
N THR A 224 14.00 7.19 -3.34
CA THR A 224 15.33 6.59 -3.36
C THR A 224 15.37 5.38 -2.45
N THR A 225 15.87 4.25 -2.94
CA THR A 225 16.11 3.05 -2.13
C THR A 225 17.33 2.27 -2.62
N GLY A 226 17.68 1.16 -1.98
CA GLY A 226 18.80 0.37 -2.40
C GLY A 226 19.19 -0.74 -1.43
N ILE A 227 20.32 -1.38 -1.69
CA ILE A 227 20.87 -2.47 -0.89
C ILE A 227 22.22 -2.10 -0.31
N LEU A 228 22.56 -2.69 0.85
CA LEU A 228 23.89 -2.59 1.46
C LEU A 228 24.58 -3.96 1.32
N VAL A 229 25.68 -3.98 0.59
CA VAL A 229 26.40 -5.19 0.18
C VAL A 229 27.51 -5.51 1.18
N GLY A 230 27.51 -6.75 1.68
CA GLY A 230 28.58 -7.25 2.55
C GLY A 230 28.32 -7.13 4.04
N ILE A 231 27.05 -6.97 4.46
CA ILE A 231 26.66 -6.94 5.89
C ILE A 231 26.34 -8.33 6.45
N GLY A 232 26.66 -9.41 5.73
CA GLY A 232 26.44 -10.80 6.14
C GLY A 232 25.27 -11.49 5.43
N GLU A 233 24.68 -10.87 4.42
CA GLU A 233 23.69 -11.48 3.55
C GLU A 233 24.32 -12.50 2.59
N THR A 234 23.61 -13.53 2.21
CA THR A 234 23.99 -14.48 1.16
C THR A 234 23.66 -13.89 -0.23
N LEU A 235 24.24 -14.47 -1.30
CA LEU A 235 23.92 -14.07 -2.67
C LEU A 235 22.43 -14.28 -3.00
N ALA A 236 21.82 -15.34 -2.51
CA ALA A 236 20.37 -15.60 -2.64
C ALA A 236 19.52 -14.50 -1.96
N GLU A 237 19.90 -14.10 -0.74
CA GLU A 237 19.22 -13.01 -0.01
C GLU A 237 19.41 -11.65 -0.70
N ARG A 238 20.57 -11.41 -1.26
CA ARG A 238 20.85 -10.21 -2.08
C ARG A 238 20.00 -10.21 -3.35
N ALA A 239 19.90 -11.35 -4.04
CA ALA A 239 19.02 -11.55 -5.19
C ALA A 239 17.54 -11.27 -4.84
N ALA A 240 17.08 -11.83 -3.73
CA ALA A 240 15.72 -11.60 -3.24
C ALA A 240 15.45 -10.11 -2.93
N SER A 241 16.41 -9.40 -2.34
CA SER A 241 16.31 -7.97 -2.05
C SER A 241 16.17 -7.12 -3.31
N LEU A 242 16.99 -7.39 -4.34
CA LEU A 242 16.89 -6.70 -5.64
C LEU A 242 15.53 -6.98 -6.32
N LEU A 243 15.07 -8.21 -6.28
CA LEU A 243 13.79 -8.60 -6.88
C LEU A 243 12.60 -7.99 -6.12
N SER A 244 12.69 -7.84 -4.79
CA SER A 244 11.69 -7.16 -3.98
C SER A 244 11.53 -5.69 -4.41
N ILE A 245 12.63 -4.93 -4.51
CA ILE A 245 12.59 -3.53 -4.98
C ILE A 245 12.04 -3.47 -6.41
N ARG A 246 12.47 -4.37 -7.30
CA ARG A 246 11.97 -4.44 -8.68
C ARG A 246 10.45 -4.64 -8.74
N GLU A 247 9.92 -5.53 -7.92
CA GLU A 247 8.48 -5.82 -7.89
C GLU A 247 7.69 -4.60 -7.41
N ILE A 248 8.14 -3.94 -6.36
CA ILE A 248 7.54 -2.69 -5.86
C ILE A 248 7.57 -1.62 -6.95
N HIS A 249 8.73 -1.42 -7.61
CA HIS A 249 8.83 -0.46 -8.70
C HIS A 249 7.92 -0.80 -9.88
N ARG A 250 7.80 -2.07 -10.26
CA ARG A 250 6.88 -2.51 -11.34
C ARG A 250 5.44 -2.13 -11.03
N ARG A 251 5.04 -2.23 -9.78
CA ARG A 251 3.68 -1.94 -9.33
C ARG A 251 3.38 -0.44 -9.31
N TYR A 252 4.28 0.36 -8.75
CA TYR A 252 4.01 1.77 -8.46
C TYR A 252 4.77 2.77 -9.35
N ARG A 253 5.85 2.36 -10.01
CA ARG A 253 6.66 3.21 -10.91
C ARG A 253 7.22 4.48 -10.26
N HIS A 254 7.53 4.44 -8.97
CA HIS A 254 7.93 5.60 -8.17
C HIS A 254 9.39 5.56 -7.68
N VAL A 255 10.04 4.39 -7.69
CA VAL A 255 11.47 4.32 -7.34
C VAL A 255 12.26 5.07 -8.40
N GLN A 256 12.90 6.16 -7.98
CA GLN A 256 13.65 7.02 -8.90
C GLN A 256 15.09 6.57 -9.08
N GLU A 257 15.69 5.92 -8.09
CA GLU A 257 17.02 5.34 -8.18
C GLU A 257 17.18 4.12 -7.27
N VAL A 258 18.09 3.23 -7.63
CA VAL A 258 18.51 2.11 -6.79
C VAL A 258 20.00 2.29 -6.44
N ILE A 259 20.29 2.42 -5.15
CA ILE A 259 21.66 2.56 -4.64
C ILE A 259 22.22 1.17 -4.34
N VAL A 260 23.38 0.87 -4.91
CA VAL A 260 24.21 -0.28 -4.52
C VAL A 260 25.36 0.25 -3.69
N GLN A 261 25.25 0.11 -2.38
CA GLN A 261 26.24 0.62 -1.44
C GLN A 261 27.08 -0.54 -0.89
N ASN A 262 28.42 -0.40 -0.93
CA ASN A 262 29.33 -1.36 -0.34
C ASN A 262 29.52 -1.07 1.16
N PHE A 263 29.46 -2.13 1.97
CA PHE A 263 29.80 -2.06 3.38
C PHE A 263 31.29 -1.72 3.55
N ARG A 264 31.58 -0.87 4.53
CA ARG A 264 32.94 -0.57 5.01
C ARG A 264 33.02 -0.81 6.51
N ALA A 265 33.97 -1.61 6.93
CA ALA A 265 34.24 -1.86 8.34
C ALA A 265 34.78 -0.58 9.01
N LYS A 266 34.21 -0.21 10.16
CA LYS A 266 34.51 1.07 10.82
C LYS A 266 34.95 0.86 12.26
N PRO A 267 36.04 1.49 12.69
CA PRO A 267 36.45 1.47 14.08
C PRO A 267 35.32 1.91 15.02
N GLY A 268 35.21 1.24 16.16
CA GLY A 268 34.19 1.57 17.18
C GLY A 268 32.78 1.05 16.90
N THR A 269 32.59 0.26 15.85
CA THR A 269 31.34 -0.49 15.59
C THR A 269 31.51 -1.96 15.96
N ALA A 270 30.39 -2.67 16.18
CA ALA A 270 30.43 -4.10 16.42
C ALA A 270 30.94 -4.91 15.22
N MET A 271 30.89 -4.34 14.02
CA MET A 271 31.36 -4.94 12.76
C MET A 271 32.74 -4.42 12.30
N HIS A 272 33.56 -3.89 13.19
CA HIS A 272 34.86 -3.28 12.84
C HIS A 272 35.86 -4.27 12.20
N ASP A 273 35.74 -5.58 12.47
CA ASP A 273 36.56 -6.64 11.90
C ASP A 273 35.80 -7.49 10.87
N ALA A 274 34.58 -7.10 10.49
CA ALA A 274 33.81 -7.85 9.50
C ALA A 274 34.45 -7.70 8.09
N PRO A 275 34.44 -8.76 7.27
CA PRO A 275 35.00 -8.71 5.94
C PRO A 275 34.24 -7.74 5.05
N GLU A 276 34.96 -6.88 4.34
CA GLU A 276 34.37 -6.03 3.29
C GLU A 276 34.13 -6.83 2.01
N PRO A 277 33.12 -6.47 1.19
CA PRO A 277 32.92 -7.13 -0.10
C PRO A 277 34.10 -6.89 -1.02
N GLY A 278 34.59 -7.96 -1.68
CA GLY A 278 35.67 -7.86 -2.66
C GLY A 278 35.19 -7.11 -3.92
N ASP A 279 36.15 -6.55 -4.65
CA ASP A 279 35.89 -5.74 -5.86
C ASP A 279 35.07 -6.48 -6.90
N GLU A 280 35.40 -7.73 -7.24
CA GLU A 280 34.64 -8.50 -8.22
C GLU A 280 33.22 -8.82 -7.73
N GLU A 281 33.04 -9.05 -6.42
CA GLU A 281 31.71 -9.26 -5.83
C GLU A 281 30.87 -8.01 -5.93
N PHE A 282 31.46 -6.86 -5.61
CA PHE A 282 30.73 -5.59 -5.68
C PHE A 282 30.36 -5.23 -7.12
N LEU A 283 31.30 -5.37 -8.06
CA LEU A 283 31.04 -5.13 -9.49
C LEU A 283 30.01 -6.10 -10.07
N ALA A 284 30.07 -7.39 -9.70
CA ALA A 284 29.04 -8.36 -10.09
C ALA A 284 27.66 -7.94 -9.56
N THR A 285 27.62 -7.39 -8.34
CA THR A 285 26.34 -6.91 -7.76
C THR A 285 25.81 -5.69 -8.52
N VAL A 286 26.66 -4.71 -8.83
CA VAL A 286 26.28 -3.52 -9.60
C VAL A 286 25.77 -3.92 -10.99
N ALA A 287 26.54 -4.73 -11.72
CA ALA A 287 26.17 -5.18 -13.05
C ALA A 287 24.89 -6.04 -13.07
N THR A 288 24.75 -6.94 -12.08
CA THR A 288 23.51 -7.71 -11.91
C THR A 288 22.30 -6.81 -11.62
N THR A 289 22.50 -5.76 -10.80
CA THR A 289 21.43 -4.80 -10.50
C THR A 289 20.98 -4.08 -11.78
N ARG A 290 21.90 -3.62 -12.64
CA ARG A 290 21.54 -3.05 -13.95
C ARG A 290 20.72 -4.04 -14.79
N VAL A 291 21.13 -5.29 -14.85
CA VAL A 291 20.42 -6.33 -15.59
C VAL A 291 19.02 -6.58 -15.02
N VAL A 292 18.87 -6.63 -13.70
CA VAL A 292 17.59 -6.87 -13.02
C VAL A 292 16.58 -5.74 -13.26
N PHE A 293 17.05 -4.49 -13.23
CA PHE A 293 16.17 -3.31 -13.38
C PHE A 293 16.05 -2.83 -14.83
N GLY A 294 16.96 -3.25 -15.69
CA GLY A 294 16.97 -2.88 -17.11
C GLY A 294 17.52 -1.49 -17.39
N PRO A 295 17.30 -0.97 -18.62
CA PRO A 295 18.02 0.22 -19.09
C PRO A 295 17.57 1.53 -18.42
N ARG A 296 16.30 1.66 -18.02
CA ARG A 296 15.72 2.96 -17.65
C ARG A 296 15.86 3.32 -16.15
N MET A 297 16.12 2.34 -15.28
CA MET A 297 16.30 2.61 -13.86
C MET A 297 17.63 3.32 -13.64
N HIS A 298 17.61 4.37 -12.82
CA HIS A 298 18.84 4.99 -12.38
C HIS A 298 19.52 4.14 -11.32
N LEU A 299 20.79 3.86 -11.56
CA LEU A 299 21.60 3.02 -10.71
C LEU A 299 22.79 3.82 -10.17
N GLN A 300 22.83 3.95 -8.86
CA GLN A 300 23.84 4.72 -8.14
C GLN A 300 24.81 3.81 -7.40
N ALA A 301 26.10 4.20 -7.43
CA ALA A 301 27.10 3.74 -6.47
C ALA A 301 27.82 4.96 -5.88
N PRO A 302 27.96 5.05 -4.52
CA PRO A 302 28.59 6.22 -3.89
C PRO A 302 30.06 6.36 -4.28
N PRO A 303 30.52 7.51 -4.81
CA PRO A 303 31.87 7.67 -5.34
C PRO A 303 32.93 7.78 -4.25
N ASN A 304 32.58 8.19 -3.03
CA ASN A 304 33.53 8.31 -1.91
C ASN A 304 33.86 6.96 -1.26
N LEU A 305 33.04 5.92 -1.50
CA LEU A 305 33.30 4.56 -0.99
C LEU A 305 34.18 3.71 -1.91
N SER A 306 34.60 4.25 -3.03
CA SER A 306 35.35 3.57 -4.07
C SER A 306 36.63 4.37 -4.40
N ASP A 307 37.74 3.68 -4.64
CA ASP A 307 38.96 4.32 -5.12
C ASP A 307 38.82 4.77 -6.60
N PRO A 308 39.76 5.58 -7.11
CA PRO A 308 39.67 6.09 -8.48
C PRO A 308 39.62 5.04 -9.58
N GLU A 309 40.28 3.89 -9.44
CA GLU A 309 40.25 2.80 -10.42
C GLU A 309 38.90 2.05 -10.34
N GLN A 310 38.41 1.80 -9.15
CA GLN A 310 37.10 1.19 -8.92
C GLN A 310 35.99 2.05 -9.46
N GLN A 311 36.11 3.41 -9.39
CA GLN A 311 35.11 4.33 -9.99
C GLN A 311 34.97 4.11 -11.51
N LEU A 312 36.06 3.92 -12.24
CA LEU A 312 36.02 3.62 -13.68
C LEU A 312 35.34 2.28 -13.96
N ARG A 313 35.62 1.26 -13.16
CA ARG A 313 34.99 -0.05 -13.28
C ARG A 313 33.49 -0.04 -12.94
N LEU A 314 33.09 0.85 -12.04
CA LEU A 314 31.66 1.04 -11.73
C LEU A 314 30.87 1.59 -12.93
N LEU A 315 31.47 2.52 -13.70
CA LEU A 315 30.88 2.99 -14.97
C LEU A 315 30.78 1.84 -15.97
N ASP A 316 31.83 1.01 -16.06
CA ASP A 316 31.81 -0.18 -16.92
C ASP A 316 30.78 -1.24 -16.44
N ALA A 317 30.49 -1.28 -15.14
CA ALA A 317 29.44 -2.14 -14.54
C ALA A 317 28.03 -1.57 -14.69
N GLY A 318 27.87 -0.42 -15.33
CA GLY A 318 26.56 0.09 -15.77
C GLY A 318 25.87 1.06 -14.82
N ILE A 319 26.58 1.74 -13.91
CA ILE A 319 25.97 2.89 -13.19
C ILE A 319 25.78 4.07 -14.14
N ASP A 320 24.79 4.89 -13.86
CA ASP A 320 24.48 6.14 -14.56
C ASP A 320 24.34 7.34 -13.61
N ASP A 321 24.55 7.11 -12.30
CA ASP A 321 24.46 8.18 -11.30
C ASP A 321 25.53 7.99 -10.21
N TRP A 322 26.14 9.09 -9.80
CA TRP A 322 27.07 9.13 -8.69
C TRP A 322 26.42 9.51 -7.36
N GLY A 323 25.14 9.81 -7.40
CA GLY A 323 24.40 10.24 -6.23
C GLY A 323 24.67 11.66 -5.77
N GLY A 324 24.56 11.86 -4.49
CA GLY A 324 24.83 13.16 -3.87
C GLY A 324 26.31 13.42 -3.62
N VAL A 325 26.79 14.56 -4.07
CA VAL A 325 28.16 15.04 -3.78
C VAL A 325 28.06 16.39 -3.10
N SER A 326 28.68 16.53 -1.91
CA SER A 326 28.67 17.80 -1.19
C SER A 326 30.02 18.50 -1.35
N PRO A 327 30.01 19.77 -1.77
CA PRO A 327 31.20 20.60 -1.76
C PRO A 327 31.53 21.18 -0.37
N LEU A 328 30.62 21.02 0.61
CA LEU A 328 30.70 21.68 1.91
C LEU A 328 30.74 20.72 3.10
N THR A 329 29.75 19.82 3.14
CA THR A 329 29.54 18.93 4.30
C THR A 329 30.19 17.57 4.07
N PRO A 330 30.75 16.93 5.11
CA PRO A 330 31.26 15.56 4.99
C PRO A 330 30.12 14.55 4.75
N ASP A 331 30.46 13.34 4.37
CA ASP A 331 29.57 12.21 4.51
C ASP A 331 29.45 11.86 6.00
N HIS A 332 28.31 12.21 6.61
CA HIS A 332 28.11 12.01 8.05
C HIS A 332 27.97 10.52 8.42
N VAL A 333 27.69 9.64 7.44
CA VAL A 333 27.64 8.18 7.62
C VAL A 333 29.04 7.56 7.48
N ASN A 334 29.85 8.08 6.56
CA ASN A 334 31.23 7.62 6.31
C ASN A 334 32.22 8.82 6.37
N PRO A 335 32.39 9.44 7.55
CA PRO A 335 33.17 10.67 7.66
C PRO A 335 34.66 10.51 7.33
N GLU A 336 35.17 9.29 7.37
CA GLU A 336 36.54 8.93 6.98
C GLU A 336 36.73 8.88 5.46
N ARG A 337 35.68 8.99 4.66
CA ARG A 337 35.69 8.94 3.20
C ARG A 337 35.17 10.27 2.62
N PRO A 338 36.04 11.23 2.37
CA PRO A 338 35.66 12.53 1.83
C PRO A 338 35.09 12.42 0.40
N TRP A 339 34.17 13.31 0.07
CA TRP A 339 33.63 13.42 -1.29
C TRP A 339 34.73 13.79 -2.28
N PRO A 340 34.76 13.17 -3.47
CA PRO A 340 35.66 13.62 -4.54
C PRO A 340 35.20 15.02 -5.01
N ALA A 341 36.19 15.85 -5.44
CA ALA A 341 35.83 17.09 -6.13
C ALA A 341 35.06 16.80 -7.41
N ILE A 342 34.01 17.59 -7.68
CA ILE A 342 33.10 17.38 -8.81
C ILE A 342 33.87 17.39 -10.14
N GLU A 343 34.87 18.27 -10.27
CA GLU A 343 35.75 18.37 -11.47
C GLU A 343 36.56 17.09 -11.68
N ARG A 344 37.02 16.45 -10.60
CA ARG A 344 37.73 15.15 -10.69
C ARG A 344 36.76 14.03 -11.08
N LEU A 345 35.54 14.06 -10.56
CA LEU A 345 34.52 13.08 -10.93
C LEU A 345 34.13 13.25 -12.40
N ALA A 346 34.01 14.49 -12.89
CA ALA A 346 33.77 14.79 -14.30
C ALA A 346 34.90 14.27 -15.20
N ALA A 347 36.14 14.51 -14.82
CA ALA A 347 37.33 14.00 -15.56
C ALA A 347 37.29 12.46 -15.64
N ARG A 348 37.05 11.77 -14.54
CA ARG A 348 36.91 10.31 -14.50
C ARG A 348 35.79 9.79 -15.39
N THR A 349 34.64 10.43 -15.32
CA THR A 349 33.48 10.09 -16.17
C THR A 349 33.82 10.25 -17.66
N ALA A 350 34.59 11.32 -18.01
CA ALA A 350 35.01 11.59 -19.37
C ALA A 350 36.06 10.57 -19.88
N GLU A 351 36.83 9.92 -19.03
CA GLU A 351 37.80 8.84 -19.41
C GLU A 351 37.07 7.64 -20.07
N ARG A 352 35.77 7.46 -19.77
CA ARG A 352 34.90 6.45 -20.42
C ARG A 352 34.06 7.02 -21.58
N GLY A 353 34.37 8.24 -22.02
CA GLY A 353 33.62 8.92 -23.08
C GLY A 353 32.22 9.33 -22.64
N LEU A 354 31.97 9.43 -21.35
CA LEU A 354 30.66 9.81 -20.74
C LEU A 354 30.71 11.27 -20.28
N GLU A 355 29.55 11.89 -20.14
CA GLU A 355 29.38 13.29 -19.72
C GLU A 355 28.73 13.33 -18.33
N LEU A 356 29.38 14.02 -17.37
CA LEU A 356 28.81 14.23 -16.05
C LEU A 356 27.89 15.45 -16.08
N ARG A 357 26.61 15.27 -15.69
CA ARG A 357 25.60 16.33 -15.64
C ARG A 357 24.93 16.41 -14.26
N GLU A 358 24.65 17.64 -13.82
CA GLU A 358 23.97 17.87 -12.56
C GLU A 358 22.46 17.62 -12.70
N ARG A 359 21.88 16.87 -11.79
CA ARG A 359 20.43 16.68 -11.61
C ARG A 359 19.91 17.37 -10.35
N LEU A 360 18.59 17.50 -10.24
CA LEU A 360 17.91 17.93 -9.02
C LEU A 360 17.74 16.77 -8.02
N ALA A 361 17.15 17.06 -6.85
CA ALA A 361 16.72 16.07 -5.87
C ALA A 361 15.70 15.06 -6.41
N ILE A 362 15.00 15.44 -7.46
CA ILE A 362 14.04 14.62 -8.21
C ILE A 362 14.60 14.36 -9.61
N TYR A 363 14.46 13.12 -10.09
CA TYR A 363 14.96 12.74 -11.41
C TYR A 363 14.07 13.26 -12.56
N PRO A 364 14.64 13.42 -13.77
CA PRO A 364 13.95 14.04 -14.92
C PRO A 364 12.60 13.44 -15.24
N GLU A 365 12.47 12.12 -15.27
CA GLU A 365 11.23 11.45 -15.63
C GLU A 365 10.07 11.70 -14.65
N PHE A 366 10.39 12.09 -13.42
CA PHE A 366 9.41 12.50 -12.41
C PHE A 366 9.16 14.01 -12.43
N ALA A 367 10.23 14.81 -12.56
CA ALA A 367 10.16 16.27 -12.61
C ALA A 367 9.36 16.78 -13.82
N LEU A 368 9.50 16.09 -14.96
CA LEU A 368 8.74 16.40 -16.19
C LEU A 368 7.26 15.97 -16.14
N ARG A 369 6.84 15.28 -15.07
CA ARG A 369 5.44 14.90 -14.80
C ARG A 369 4.96 15.43 -13.47
N PRO A 370 5.02 16.76 -13.25
CA PRO A 370 4.80 17.35 -11.91
C PRO A 370 3.39 17.10 -11.38
N SER A 371 2.38 16.98 -12.24
CA SER A 371 1.00 16.70 -11.82
C SER A 371 0.83 15.32 -11.18
N SER A 372 1.67 14.36 -11.53
CA SER A 372 1.61 13.00 -11.00
C SER A 372 2.43 12.81 -9.72
N PHE A 373 3.55 13.54 -9.57
CA PHE A 373 4.54 13.24 -8.55
C PHE A 373 4.78 14.35 -7.54
N LEU A 374 4.59 15.62 -7.92
CA LEU A 374 4.84 16.75 -7.05
C LEU A 374 3.56 17.28 -6.41
N ALA A 375 3.63 17.62 -5.13
CA ALA A 375 2.63 18.46 -4.50
C ALA A 375 2.59 19.84 -5.20
N GLY A 376 1.41 20.46 -5.26
CA GLY A 376 1.22 21.69 -6.03
C GLY A 376 2.22 22.81 -5.68
N ARG A 377 2.57 22.93 -4.39
CA ARG A 377 3.52 23.93 -3.89
C ARG A 377 4.97 23.65 -4.25
N MET A 378 5.34 22.39 -4.48
CA MET A 378 6.70 22.02 -4.87
C MET A 378 6.97 22.19 -6.36
N ARG A 379 5.96 22.45 -7.17
CA ARG A 379 6.12 22.59 -8.63
C ARG A 379 6.98 23.80 -8.98
N ALA A 380 6.59 24.99 -8.55
CA ALA A 380 7.33 26.21 -8.87
C ALA A 380 8.79 26.20 -8.37
N PRO A 381 9.11 25.75 -7.12
CA PRO A 381 10.50 25.58 -6.70
C PRO A 381 11.33 24.64 -7.58
N VAL A 382 10.75 23.51 -8.02
CA VAL A 382 11.44 22.55 -8.90
C VAL A 382 11.63 23.15 -10.29
N GLU A 383 10.56 23.70 -10.88
CA GLU A 383 10.58 24.31 -12.23
C GLU A 383 11.59 25.47 -12.34
N ALA A 384 11.77 26.25 -11.26
CA ALA A 384 12.75 27.34 -11.23
C ALA A 384 14.22 26.89 -11.35
N LEU A 385 14.52 25.63 -11.04
CA LEU A 385 15.86 25.05 -11.07
C LEU A 385 16.05 24.00 -12.19
N MET A 386 14.96 23.67 -12.89
CA MET A 386 14.90 22.60 -13.89
C MET A 386 15.11 23.12 -15.32
N ALA A 387 15.99 22.49 -16.06
CA ALA A 387 16.14 22.68 -17.50
C ALA A 387 15.06 21.92 -18.29
N PRO A 388 14.84 22.22 -19.58
CA PRO A 388 13.82 21.56 -20.39
C PRO A 388 13.95 20.03 -20.51
N ASP A 389 15.13 19.49 -20.30
CA ASP A 389 15.41 18.04 -20.27
C ASP A 389 15.19 17.41 -18.88
N GLY A 390 14.72 18.18 -17.89
CA GLY A 390 14.48 17.72 -16.54
C GLY A 390 15.70 17.71 -15.62
N LEU A 391 16.89 17.98 -16.14
CA LEU A 391 18.11 18.11 -15.35
C LEU A 391 18.20 19.48 -14.68
N ALA A 392 19.23 19.70 -13.86
CA ALA A 392 19.45 21.01 -13.26
C ALA A 392 19.94 22.04 -14.28
N VAL A 393 19.41 23.28 -14.18
CA VAL A 393 19.95 24.39 -14.96
C VAL A 393 21.41 24.66 -14.52
N PRO A 394 22.38 24.60 -15.43
CA PRO A 394 23.79 24.86 -15.09
C PRO A 394 23.96 26.25 -14.48
N GLY A 395 24.65 26.32 -13.34
CA GLY A 395 24.92 27.57 -12.63
C GLY A 395 23.71 28.26 -11.97
N ALA A 396 22.50 27.69 -12.05
CA ALA A 396 21.36 28.24 -11.35
C ALA A 396 21.59 28.20 -9.82
N ILE A 397 21.21 29.30 -9.17
CA ILE A 397 21.28 29.43 -7.71
C ILE A 397 19.84 29.42 -7.19
N ALA A 398 19.57 28.57 -6.23
CA ALA A 398 18.28 28.50 -5.55
C ALA A 398 17.92 29.84 -4.92
N ARG A 399 16.66 30.24 -4.99
CA ARG A 399 16.16 31.50 -4.44
C ARG A 399 15.09 31.25 -3.39
N PRO A 400 15.09 32.01 -2.30
CA PRO A 400 14.03 31.95 -1.30
C PRO A 400 12.64 32.02 -1.92
N VAL A 401 11.74 31.16 -1.43
CA VAL A 401 10.35 31.08 -1.91
C VAL A 401 9.42 31.26 -0.72
N PRO A 402 8.55 32.31 -0.70
CA PRO A 402 7.58 32.46 0.37
C PRO A 402 6.70 31.22 0.51
N TRP A 403 6.66 30.66 1.70
CA TRP A 403 5.89 29.46 1.99
C TRP A 403 4.73 29.78 2.94
N GLN A 404 3.51 29.69 2.46
CA GLN A 404 2.34 29.76 3.32
C GLN A 404 1.95 28.34 3.69
N ASP A 405 2.17 27.94 4.95
CA ASP A 405 1.74 26.66 5.44
C ASP A 405 0.20 26.62 5.56
N PRO A 406 -0.50 25.73 4.84
CA PRO A 406 -1.94 25.58 4.99
C PRO A 406 -2.34 25.00 6.35
N ASP A 407 -1.41 24.36 7.05
CA ASP A 407 -1.64 23.63 8.30
C ASP A 407 -1.26 24.43 9.53
N VAL A 408 -1.48 25.75 9.54
CA VAL A 408 -1.22 26.62 10.72
C VAL A 408 -2.03 26.15 11.95
N SER A 409 -3.08 25.37 11.76
CA SER A 409 -3.90 24.78 12.82
C SER A 409 -3.50 23.35 13.17
N TRP A 410 -2.44 22.80 12.57
CA TRP A 410 -2.03 21.43 12.82
C TRP A 410 -1.51 21.26 14.25
N LYS A 411 -2.36 20.76 15.11
CA LYS A 411 -1.94 20.21 16.40
C LYS A 411 -1.43 18.79 16.15
N PRO A 412 -0.26 18.40 16.72
CA PRO A 412 0.20 17.04 16.59
C PRO A 412 -0.92 16.09 17.01
N ARG A 413 -1.35 15.21 16.11
CA ARG A 413 -2.02 14.01 16.53
C ARG A 413 -0.99 13.28 17.38
N THR A 414 -1.17 13.30 18.69
CA THR A 414 -0.66 12.22 19.49
C THR A 414 -1.33 10.98 18.95
N THR A 415 -0.65 10.26 18.06
CA THR A 415 -0.87 8.84 17.86
C THR A 415 -0.42 8.15 19.14
N GLU A 416 -0.99 8.51 20.27
CA GLU A 416 -1.33 7.52 21.24
C GLU A 416 -2.36 6.65 20.53
N LEU A 417 -1.87 5.60 19.89
CA LEU A 417 -2.55 4.33 19.92
C LEU A 417 -2.72 4.04 21.42
N THR A 418 -3.70 4.68 22.05
CA THR A 418 -4.21 4.22 23.34
C THR A 418 -4.88 2.89 23.03
N PHE A 419 -4.05 1.84 22.92
CA PHE A 419 -4.47 0.53 23.36
C PHE A 419 -5.11 0.78 24.72
N ALA A 420 -6.37 0.38 24.85
CA ALA A 420 -7.13 0.54 26.08
C ALA A 420 -6.20 0.29 27.28
N LYS A 421 -6.14 1.26 28.20
CA LYS A 421 -5.35 1.16 29.43
C LYS A 421 -5.68 -0.15 30.11
N GLY A 422 -4.78 -1.10 30.05
CA GLY A 422 -4.94 -2.38 30.67
C GLY A 422 -3.96 -3.40 30.10
N HIS A 423 -2.68 -3.12 30.18
CA HIS A 423 -1.55 -4.02 30.39
C HIS A 423 -0.26 -3.25 30.18
N SER A 424 0.13 -2.48 31.19
CA SER A 424 1.53 -2.19 31.42
C SER A 424 2.14 -3.51 31.96
N SER A 425 2.56 -4.36 31.05
CA SER A 425 3.45 -5.46 31.40
C SER A 425 4.48 -5.55 30.32
N GLY A 426 5.68 -5.10 30.64
CA GLY A 426 6.95 -5.47 30.07
C GLY A 426 6.95 -5.57 28.54
N LEU A 427 7.58 -4.63 27.88
CA LEU A 427 8.19 -4.87 26.59
C LEU A 427 8.94 -6.20 26.68
N ARG A 428 8.33 -7.28 26.15
CA ARG A 428 9.05 -8.50 25.87
C ARG A 428 10.12 -8.13 24.86
N SER A 429 11.31 -8.62 25.08
CA SER A 429 12.47 -8.44 24.24
C SER A 429 12.11 -8.59 22.76
N ASP A 430 12.61 -7.71 21.90
CA ASP A 430 12.36 -7.61 20.46
C ASP A 430 12.65 -8.88 19.62
N ALA A 431 13.06 -9.97 20.26
CA ALA A 431 13.26 -11.28 19.65
C ALA A 431 11.96 -12.00 19.23
N ASP A 432 10.78 -11.54 19.67
CA ASP A 432 9.46 -12.11 19.33
C ASP A 432 8.75 -11.41 18.18
N VAL A 433 9.37 -10.43 17.52
CA VAL A 433 8.84 -9.77 16.30
C VAL A 433 9.26 -10.54 15.03
N VAL A 434 9.28 -11.83 15.10
CA VAL A 434 9.07 -12.67 13.92
C VAL A 434 7.57 -12.64 13.66
N TYR A 435 7.13 -11.99 12.57
CA TYR A 435 5.74 -11.94 12.07
C TYR A 435 4.79 -12.75 12.97
N GLY A 436 4.13 -12.06 13.90
CA GLY A 436 3.37 -12.57 15.02
C GLY A 436 2.67 -13.91 14.85
N THR A 437 3.40 -14.99 15.00
CA THR A 437 2.78 -16.31 15.18
C THR A 437 2.10 -16.42 16.53
N ALA A 438 2.49 -15.61 17.52
CA ALA A 438 1.95 -15.67 18.88
C ALA A 438 0.47 -15.25 19.01
N ASP A 439 -0.07 -14.45 18.07
CA ASP A 439 -1.47 -13.97 18.08
C ASP A 439 -2.32 -14.58 16.95
N LEU A 440 -1.79 -15.48 16.14
CA LEU A 440 -2.57 -16.11 15.06
C LEU A 440 -3.46 -17.23 15.59
N PRO A 441 -4.69 -17.40 15.07
CA PRO A 441 -5.56 -18.51 15.42
C PRO A 441 -4.86 -19.87 15.19
N GLU A 442 -5.07 -20.82 16.10
CA GLU A 442 -4.43 -22.13 16.06
C GLU A 442 -4.63 -22.84 14.71
N ARG A 443 -5.83 -22.75 14.14
CA ARG A 443 -6.13 -23.32 12.81
C ARG A 443 -5.31 -22.70 11.69
N THR A 444 -4.96 -21.41 11.79
CA THR A 444 -4.08 -20.73 10.82
C THR A 444 -2.66 -21.30 10.93
N LEU A 445 -2.15 -21.47 12.12
CA LEU A 445 -0.83 -22.06 12.36
C LEU A 445 -0.76 -23.51 11.89
N ALA A 446 -1.77 -24.31 12.20
CA ALA A 446 -1.89 -25.69 11.78
C ALA A 446 -1.91 -25.82 10.25
N TRP A 447 -2.68 -24.98 9.54
CA TRP A 447 -2.71 -24.93 8.08
C TRP A 447 -1.36 -24.62 7.47
N ARG A 448 -0.65 -23.61 7.99
CA ARG A 448 0.65 -23.17 7.48
C ARG A 448 1.73 -24.24 7.65
N SER A 449 1.68 -25.02 8.73
CA SER A 449 2.63 -26.09 9.03
C SER A 449 2.30 -27.41 8.37
N GLN A 450 1.05 -27.61 7.93
CA GLN A 450 0.58 -28.88 7.35
C GLN A 450 1.22 -29.16 6.00
N ARG A 451 1.88 -30.30 5.86
CA ARG A 451 2.39 -30.87 4.61
C ARG A 451 1.47 -31.98 4.15
N VAL A 452 0.94 -31.83 2.95
CA VAL A 452 0.14 -32.89 2.29
C VAL A 452 1.00 -33.55 1.19
N PRO A 453 1.16 -34.86 1.16
CA PRO A 453 1.90 -35.53 0.10
C PRO A 453 1.27 -35.23 -1.27
N PRO A 454 2.06 -34.93 -2.33
CA PRO A 454 1.53 -34.53 -3.65
C PRO A 454 0.48 -35.50 -4.23
N ARG A 455 0.73 -36.79 -4.20
CA ARG A 455 -0.24 -37.81 -4.69
C ARG A 455 -1.58 -37.74 -3.97
N ARG A 456 -1.56 -37.60 -2.63
CA ARG A 456 -2.78 -37.51 -1.84
C ARG A 456 -3.52 -36.19 -2.15
N LEU A 457 -2.81 -35.09 -2.36
CA LEU A 457 -3.39 -33.82 -2.74
C LEU A 457 -4.09 -33.93 -4.11
N GLU A 458 -3.42 -34.51 -5.12
CA GLU A 458 -3.98 -34.72 -6.44
C GLU A 458 -5.23 -35.60 -6.41
N GLU A 459 -5.21 -36.69 -5.61
CA GLU A 459 -6.36 -37.58 -5.43
C GLU A 459 -7.55 -36.87 -4.79
N GLN A 460 -7.30 -36.05 -3.77
CA GLN A 460 -8.34 -35.28 -3.10
C GLN A 460 -8.93 -34.19 -4.01
N ILE A 461 -8.09 -33.47 -4.77
CA ILE A 461 -8.56 -32.47 -5.76
C ILE A 461 -9.41 -33.15 -6.83
N ARG A 462 -8.93 -34.25 -7.43
CA ARG A 462 -9.67 -35.00 -8.44
C ARG A 462 -11.02 -35.51 -7.91
N SER A 463 -11.05 -36.06 -6.69
CA SER A 463 -12.28 -36.49 -6.03
C SER A 463 -13.25 -35.34 -5.83
N ALA A 464 -12.77 -34.20 -5.36
CA ALA A 464 -13.58 -33.01 -5.14
C ALA A 464 -14.20 -32.50 -6.43
N LEU A 465 -13.41 -32.34 -7.50
CA LEU A 465 -13.89 -31.86 -8.79
C LEU A 465 -14.93 -32.80 -9.40
N SER A 466 -14.65 -34.15 -9.43
CA SER A 466 -15.60 -35.13 -9.95
C SER A 466 -16.90 -35.20 -9.16
N LYS A 467 -16.90 -34.88 -7.88
CA LYS A 467 -18.12 -34.76 -7.07
C LYS A 467 -18.89 -33.50 -7.41
N ALA A 468 -18.17 -32.37 -7.53
CA ALA A 468 -18.76 -31.07 -7.84
C ALA A 468 -19.46 -31.10 -9.22
N GLU A 469 -18.83 -31.66 -10.25
CA GLU A 469 -19.41 -31.83 -11.59
C GLU A 469 -20.76 -32.59 -11.61
N VAL A 470 -21.05 -33.40 -10.61
CA VAL A 470 -22.29 -34.14 -10.48
C VAL A 470 -23.13 -33.71 -9.26
N HIS A 471 -22.94 -32.48 -8.80
CA HIS A 471 -23.66 -31.86 -7.68
C HIS A 471 -23.62 -32.68 -6.37
N ARG A 472 -22.55 -33.44 -6.14
CA ARG A 472 -22.37 -34.19 -4.88
C ARG A 472 -21.58 -33.33 -3.89
N PRO A 473 -22.00 -33.30 -2.61
CA PRO A 473 -21.27 -32.56 -1.58
C PRO A 473 -19.83 -33.05 -1.41
N ILE A 474 -18.89 -32.14 -1.34
CA ILE A 474 -17.49 -32.42 -1.02
C ILE A 474 -17.28 -32.31 0.51
N THR A 475 -16.29 -33.06 1.02
CA THR A 475 -15.88 -32.99 2.43
C THR A 475 -15.04 -31.73 2.70
N ASP A 476 -14.84 -31.39 3.98
CA ASP A 476 -13.97 -30.27 4.36
C ASP A 476 -12.49 -30.52 3.98
N GLU A 477 -12.02 -31.79 4.03
CA GLU A 477 -10.68 -32.17 3.58
C GLU A 477 -10.52 -31.98 2.07
N GLU A 478 -11.54 -32.34 1.27
CA GLU A 478 -11.56 -32.07 -0.17
C GLU A 478 -11.61 -30.57 -0.46
N ALA A 479 -12.40 -29.81 0.26
CA ALA A 479 -12.43 -28.35 0.14
C ALA A 479 -11.07 -27.71 0.51
N MET A 480 -10.42 -28.21 1.55
CA MET A 480 -9.04 -27.80 1.90
C MET A 480 -8.04 -28.14 0.80
N ALA A 481 -8.19 -29.29 0.11
CA ALA A 481 -7.35 -29.64 -1.02
C ALA A 481 -7.56 -28.67 -2.19
N LEU A 482 -8.79 -28.27 -2.48
CA LEU A 482 -9.09 -27.26 -3.53
C LEU A 482 -8.42 -25.91 -3.23
N PHE A 483 -8.33 -25.49 -1.97
CA PHE A 483 -7.59 -24.28 -1.60
C PHE A 483 -6.05 -24.39 -1.74
N ARG A 484 -5.53 -25.61 -2.03
CA ARG A 484 -4.13 -25.85 -2.37
C ARG A 484 -3.91 -26.09 -3.87
N ALA A 485 -4.98 -26.05 -4.68
CA ALA A 485 -4.88 -26.18 -6.12
C ALA A 485 -3.99 -25.07 -6.71
N ASP A 486 -3.06 -25.44 -7.57
CA ASP A 486 -2.15 -24.54 -8.28
C ASP A 486 -2.14 -24.88 -9.78
N ALA A 487 -1.60 -23.97 -10.58
CA ALA A 487 -1.45 -24.16 -12.03
C ALA A 487 -2.66 -24.85 -12.67
N ASP A 488 -2.46 -26.01 -13.31
CA ASP A 488 -3.49 -26.76 -14.03
C ASP A 488 -4.67 -27.21 -13.12
N ALA A 489 -4.38 -27.50 -11.86
CA ALA A 489 -5.41 -27.87 -10.89
C ALA A 489 -6.32 -26.67 -10.54
N LEU A 490 -5.78 -25.47 -10.51
CA LEU A 490 -6.58 -24.24 -10.31
C LEU A 490 -7.43 -23.96 -11.55
N GLU A 491 -6.90 -24.11 -12.74
CA GLU A 491 -7.68 -23.94 -13.97
C GLU A 491 -8.84 -24.96 -14.06
N ALA A 492 -8.58 -26.22 -13.70
CA ALA A 492 -9.63 -27.25 -13.63
C ALA A 492 -10.71 -26.87 -12.58
N LEU A 493 -10.32 -26.39 -11.41
CA LEU A 493 -11.26 -25.92 -10.38
C LEU A 493 -12.11 -24.76 -10.90
N CYS A 494 -11.49 -23.78 -11.55
CA CYS A 494 -12.20 -22.63 -12.11
C CYS A 494 -13.16 -23.06 -13.22
N GLY A 495 -12.75 -24.02 -14.07
CA GLY A 495 -13.62 -24.59 -15.11
C GLY A 495 -14.86 -25.29 -14.55
N VAL A 496 -14.70 -26.12 -13.52
CA VAL A 496 -15.83 -26.78 -12.85
C VAL A 496 -16.74 -25.74 -12.18
N ALA A 497 -16.18 -24.78 -11.48
CA ALA A 497 -16.95 -23.72 -10.84
C ALA A 497 -17.72 -22.86 -11.86
N ASP A 498 -17.13 -22.58 -13.01
CA ASP A 498 -17.81 -21.84 -14.08
C ASP A 498 -18.92 -22.68 -14.75
N GLY A 499 -18.75 -23.98 -14.90
CA GLY A 499 -19.81 -24.88 -15.32
C GLY A 499 -20.99 -24.87 -14.35
N LEU A 500 -20.77 -25.00 -13.06
CA LEU A 500 -21.81 -24.89 -12.03
C LEU A 500 -22.52 -23.53 -12.04
N ARG A 501 -21.79 -22.44 -12.28
CA ARG A 501 -22.36 -21.11 -12.46
C ARG A 501 -23.26 -21.06 -13.69
N GLU A 502 -22.79 -21.61 -14.84
CA GLU A 502 -23.56 -21.64 -16.09
C GLU A 502 -24.87 -22.41 -15.93
N GLU A 503 -24.84 -23.56 -15.28
CA GLU A 503 -26.06 -24.35 -14.99
C GLU A 503 -27.04 -23.61 -14.06
N ALA A 504 -26.52 -22.89 -13.06
CA ALA A 504 -27.36 -22.20 -12.06
C ALA A 504 -27.99 -20.91 -12.58
N VAL A 505 -27.28 -20.10 -13.38
CA VAL A 505 -27.68 -18.72 -13.74
C VAL A 505 -27.47 -18.36 -15.22
N GLY A 506 -27.01 -19.28 -16.04
CA GLY A 506 -26.71 -19.04 -17.47
C GLY A 506 -25.56 -18.06 -17.67
N ASP A 507 -25.56 -17.37 -18.83
CA ASP A 507 -24.52 -16.40 -19.21
C ASP A 507 -24.71 -15.01 -18.62
N ALA A 508 -25.76 -14.78 -17.87
CA ALA A 508 -26.05 -13.50 -17.27
C ALA A 508 -25.02 -13.15 -16.18
N VAL A 509 -24.48 -11.94 -16.24
CA VAL A 509 -23.75 -11.31 -15.15
C VAL A 509 -24.54 -10.12 -14.67
N THR A 510 -24.99 -10.19 -13.42
CA THR A 510 -25.84 -9.15 -12.83
C THR A 510 -25.02 -8.01 -12.26
N TYR A 511 -25.64 -6.82 -12.17
CA TYR A 511 -25.11 -5.64 -11.50
C TYR A 511 -26.24 -4.76 -10.97
N VAL A 512 -25.98 -3.95 -9.95
CA VAL A 512 -26.95 -3.00 -9.39
C VAL A 512 -26.50 -1.56 -9.56
N VAL A 513 -27.44 -0.66 -9.86
CA VAL A 513 -27.16 0.78 -9.88
C VAL A 513 -27.50 1.33 -8.51
N ASN A 514 -26.48 1.58 -7.69
CA ASN A 514 -26.63 1.96 -6.31
C ASN A 514 -25.69 3.09 -5.88
N ARG A 515 -26.01 3.67 -4.72
CA ARG A 515 -25.17 4.64 -4.03
C ARG A 515 -24.91 4.21 -2.60
N ASN A 516 -23.66 4.31 -2.15
CA ASN A 516 -23.32 4.19 -0.74
C ASN A 516 -23.57 5.52 -0.03
N ILE A 517 -24.18 5.45 1.16
CA ILE A 517 -24.34 6.58 2.08
C ILE A 517 -23.73 6.17 3.42
N ASN A 518 -22.47 6.58 3.62
CA ASN A 518 -21.80 6.36 4.89
C ASN A 518 -22.14 7.54 5.81
N PHE A 519 -23.19 7.40 6.65
CA PHE A 519 -23.75 8.50 7.41
C PHE A 519 -22.85 8.99 8.56
N THR A 520 -21.90 8.19 9.04
CA THR A 520 -20.86 8.61 9.99
C THR A 520 -19.66 7.69 9.92
N ASN A 521 -18.46 8.25 10.11
CA ASN A 521 -17.25 7.46 10.33
C ASN A 521 -16.82 7.42 11.81
N VAL A 522 -17.56 8.10 12.71
CA VAL A 522 -17.31 8.03 14.15
C VAL A 522 -17.68 6.65 14.67
N CYS A 523 -16.70 5.93 15.28
CA CYS A 523 -16.91 4.55 15.72
C CYS A 523 -16.07 4.22 16.96
N TYR A 524 -16.75 3.67 18.00
CA TYR A 524 -16.05 3.24 19.23
C TYR A 524 -15.61 1.77 19.25
N VAL A 525 -16.00 0.95 18.26
CA VAL A 525 -15.80 -0.51 18.28
C VAL A 525 -14.32 -0.90 18.21
N GLY A 526 -13.48 -0.09 17.55
CA GLY A 526 -12.03 -0.30 17.53
C GLY A 526 -11.58 -1.54 16.74
N CYS A 527 -12.25 -1.83 15.62
CA CYS A 527 -11.85 -2.93 14.74
C CYS A 527 -10.47 -2.68 14.15
N ARG A 528 -9.53 -3.60 14.39
CA ARG A 528 -8.12 -3.45 13.96
C ARG A 528 -7.90 -3.50 12.44
N PHE A 529 -8.88 -3.99 11.68
CA PHE A 529 -8.82 -4.03 10.22
C PHE A 529 -9.45 -2.80 9.56
N CYS A 530 -10.19 -1.97 10.32
CA CYS A 530 -10.99 -0.88 9.78
C CYS A 530 -10.20 0.43 9.79
N ALA A 531 -9.89 0.96 8.61
CA ALA A 531 -9.27 2.27 8.45
C ALA A 531 -10.31 3.40 8.30
N PHE A 532 -11.59 3.08 8.16
CA PHE A 532 -12.68 4.05 8.04
C PHE A 532 -13.06 4.68 9.38
N ALA A 533 -12.95 3.91 10.48
CA ALA A 533 -13.37 4.34 11.81
C ALA A 533 -12.51 5.51 12.32
N GLN A 534 -13.16 6.59 12.71
CA GLN A 534 -12.57 7.77 13.35
C GLN A 534 -13.12 7.92 14.77
N ARG A 535 -12.39 8.64 15.64
CA ARG A 535 -12.93 9.14 16.90
C ARG A 535 -13.59 10.48 16.66
N GLU A 536 -14.57 10.85 17.46
CA GLU A 536 -15.27 12.14 17.33
C GLU A 536 -14.33 13.36 17.34
N VAL A 537 -13.23 13.25 18.06
CA VAL A 537 -12.20 14.32 18.15
C VAL A 537 -11.23 14.34 16.95
N ASP A 538 -11.31 13.40 16.05
CA ASP A 538 -10.44 13.31 14.89
C ASP A 538 -10.88 14.33 13.81
N PRO A 539 -9.94 15.06 13.17
CA PRO A 539 -10.29 16.11 12.20
C PRO A 539 -11.07 15.61 10.98
N GLU A 540 -10.95 14.33 10.65
CA GLU A 540 -11.65 13.71 9.52
C GLU A 540 -12.93 13.02 9.96
N SER A 541 -13.32 13.15 11.26
CA SER A 541 -14.57 12.63 11.73
C SER A 541 -15.74 13.43 11.17
N TYR A 542 -16.80 12.73 10.82
CA TYR A 542 -18.05 13.36 10.38
C TYR A 542 -19.26 12.52 10.79
N THR A 543 -20.35 13.22 10.93
CA THR A 543 -21.70 12.64 11.02
C THR A 543 -22.60 13.50 10.16
N LEU A 544 -23.24 12.88 9.16
CA LEU A 544 -24.15 13.58 8.27
C LEU A 544 -25.43 13.96 9.03
N THR A 545 -25.93 15.12 8.77
CA THR A 545 -27.27 15.52 9.18
C THR A 545 -28.32 14.76 8.38
N LEU A 546 -29.53 14.60 8.90
CA LEU A 546 -30.64 13.99 8.17
C LEU A 546 -30.94 14.67 6.83
N ALA A 547 -30.77 16.00 6.76
CA ALA A 547 -30.93 16.75 5.53
C ALA A 547 -29.85 16.35 4.47
N GLU A 548 -28.60 16.18 4.87
CA GLU A 548 -27.53 15.73 3.98
C GLU A 548 -27.73 14.28 3.51
N VAL A 549 -28.29 13.41 4.36
CA VAL A 549 -28.68 12.04 3.96
C VAL A 549 -29.81 12.08 2.95
N ALA A 550 -30.86 12.88 3.19
CA ALA A 550 -31.96 13.11 2.26
C ALA A 550 -31.50 13.68 0.90
N ASP A 551 -30.54 14.62 0.92
CA ASP A 551 -29.95 15.18 -0.31
C ASP A 551 -29.24 14.11 -1.12
N ARG A 552 -28.46 13.23 -0.49
CA ARG A 552 -27.78 12.10 -1.13
C ARG A 552 -28.77 11.09 -1.71
N ALA A 553 -29.86 10.83 -1.02
CA ALA A 553 -30.92 9.94 -1.52
C ALA A 553 -31.61 10.53 -2.75
N ARG A 554 -31.94 11.84 -2.74
CA ARG A 554 -32.52 12.54 -3.91
C ARG A 554 -31.56 12.53 -5.11
N GLU A 555 -30.28 12.77 -4.86
CA GLU A 555 -29.26 12.73 -5.88
C GLU A 555 -29.12 11.31 -6.46
N ALA A 556 -29.11 10.26 -5.62
CA ALA A 556 -29.11 8.87 -6.06
C ALA A 556 -30.33 8.55 -6.95
N ALA A 557 -31.52 8.95 -6.55
CA ALA A 557 -32.74 8.76 -7.34
C ALA A 557 -32.68 9.50 -8.69
N ALA A 558 -32.16 10.75 -8.71
CA ALA A 558 -31.96 11.53 -9.93
C ALA A 558 -30.96 10.89 -10.90
N TRP A 559 -29.97 10.15 -10.39
CA TRP A 559 -29.01 9.39 -11.17
C TRP A 559 -29.54 8.03 -11.64
N GLY A 560 -30.75 7.68 -11.23
CA GLY A 560 -31.40 6.44 -11.58
C GLY A 560 -30.91 5.25 -10.74
N CYS A 561 -30.38 5.48 -9.54
CA CYS A 561 -30.11 4.40 -8.60
C CYS A 561 -31.42 3.73 -8.17
N THR A 562 -31.38 2.42 -8.09
CA THR A 562 -32.49 1.61 -7.59
C THR A 562 -32.34 1.26 -6.11
N GLU A 563 -31.14 1.49 -5.58
CA GLU A 563 -30.77 1.17 -4.20
C GLU A 563 -29.88 2.25 -3.61
N VAL A 564 -30.07 2.52 -2.31
CA VAL A 564 -29.05 3.14 -1.45
C VAL A 564 -28.57 2.10 -0.45
N CYS A 565 -27.21 1.98 -0.33
CA CYS A 565 -26.58 1.15 0.69
C CYS A 565 -26.09 2.05 1.83
N MET A 566 -26.72 1.93 3.01
CA MET A 566 -26.43 2.81 4.15
C MET A 566 -25.72 2.03 5.25
N GLN A 567 -24.51 2.47 5.57
CA GLN A 567 -23.69 1.93 6.67
C GLN A 567 -22.91 3.06 7.33
N GLY A 568 -22.64 2.93 8.63
CA GLY A 568 -21.87 3.92 9.38
C GLY A 568 -21.00 3.31 10.47
N GLY A 569 -20.17 4.15 11.05
CA GLY A 569 -19.50 3.86 12.31
C GLY A 569 -20.51 3.68 13.44
N ILE A 570 -20.14 2.96 14.47
CA ILE A 570 -20.96 2.82 15.68
C ILE A 570 -20.67 4.02 16.59
N HIS A 571 -21.48 5.05 16.43
CA HIS A 571 -21.33 6.31 17.14
C HIS A 571 -21.72 6.17 18.62
N PRO A 572 -20.90 6.63 19.58
CA PRO A 572 -21.19 6.50 21.00
C PRO A 572 -22.43 7.29 21.43
N ASP A 573 -22.63 8.50 20.92
CA ASP A 573 -23.60 9.46 21.47
C ASP A 573 -24.93 9.56 20.71
N LEU A 574 -25.01 9.07 19.46
CA LEU A 574 -26.27 9.08 18.71
C LEU A 574 -27.29 8.15 19.38
N PRO A 575 -28.56 8.57 19.51
CA PRO A 575 -29.60 7.73 20.13
C PRO A 575 -29.94 6.52 19.25
N GLY A 576 -30.50 5.47 19.85
CA GLY A 576 -30.93 4.27 19.11
C GLY A 576 -32.03 4.55 18.07
N SER A 577 -32.85 5.59 18.26
CA SER A 577 -33.86 6.03 17.31
C SER A 577 -33.30 6.67 16.05
N PHE A 578 -32.05 7.13 16.08
CA PHE A 578 -31.41 7.76 14.93
C PHE A 578 -31.43 6.86 13.67
N TYR A 579 -31.38 5.56 13.84
CA TYR A 579 -31.52 4.61 12.73
C TYR A 579 -32.88 4.71 12.03
N PHE A 580 -33.96 4.97 12.78
CA PHE A 580 -35.31 5.18 12.23
C PHE A 580 -35.40 6.53 11.51
N ASP A 581 -34.83 7.58 12.11
CA ASP A 581 -34.78 8.92 11.52
C ASP A 581 -34.01 8.92 10.17
N LEU A 582 -32.92 8.12 10.04
CA LEU A 582 -32.20 7.94 8.78
C LEU A 582 -33.07 7.27 7.70
N LEU A 583 -33.85 6.24 8.07
CA LEU A 583 -34.74 5.55 7.13
C LEU A 583 -35.87 6.47 6.65
N ASP A 584 -36.48 7.23 7.56
CA ASP A 584 -37.50 8.20 7.21
C ASP A 584 -36.97 9.30 6.29
N ALA A 585 -35.81 9.84 6.57
CA ALA A 585 -35.19 10.86 5.73
C ALA A 585 -34.96 10.37 4.29
N VAL A 586 -34.54 9.12 4.10
CA VAL A 586 -34.36 8.53 2.76
C VAL A 586 -35.71 8.27 2.10
N ARG A 587 -36.67 7.67 2.81
CA ARG A 587 -38.01 7.34 2.28
C ARG A 587 -38.79 8.58 1.85
N GLU A 588 -38.69 9.66 2.61
CA GLU A 588 -39.34 10.94 2.25
C GLU A 588 -38.67 11.59 1.04
N ALA A 589 -37.34 11.49 0.93
CA ALA A 589 -36.55 12.12 -0.13
C ALA A 589 -36.60 11.34 -1.45
N ALA A 590 -36.67 10.01 -1.42
CA ALA A 590 -36.68 9.09 -2.55
C ALA A 590 -37.57 7.87 -2.28
N PRO A 591 -38.90 8.01 -2.40
CA PRO A 591 -39.88 6.98 -1.97
C PRO A 591 -39.73 5.62 -2.68
N ASP A 592 -39.25 5.62 -3.93
CA ASP A 592 -39.17 4.44 -4.78
C ASP A 592 -37.79 3.73 -4.68
N ILE A 593 -36.82 4.30 -3.95
CA ILE A 593 -35.48 3.71 -3.84
C ILE A 593 -35.48 2.61 -2.78
N HIS A 594 -34.83 1.49 -3.10
CA HIS A 594 -34.68 0.40 -2.12
C HIS A 594 -33.65 0.77 -1.07
N ILE A 595 -33.99 0.60 0.20
CA ILE A 595 -33.08 0.88 1.32
C ILE A 595 -32.42 -0.43 1.79
N HIS A 596 -31.13 -0.58 1.48
CA HIS A 596 -30.26 -1.65 1.95
C HIS A 596 -29.41 -1.09 3.10
N ALA A 597 -29.77 -1.35 4.35
CA ALA A 597 -29.16 -0.63 5.46
C ALA A 597 -28.96 -1.49 6.70
N PHE A 598 -27.99 -1.04 7.49
CA PHE A 598 -27.65 -1.48 8.83
C PHE A 598 -27.14 -2.92 8.94
N SER A 599 -25.83 -3.04 9.10
CA SER A 599 -25.17 -4.31 9.42
C SER A 599 -25.71 -4.90 10.74
N PRO A 600 -25.54 -6.20 10.99
CA PRO A 600 -25.88 -6.80 12.29
C PRO A 600 -25.24 -6.09 13.49
N MET A 601 -24.07 -5.42 13.32
CA MET A 601 -23.48 -4.63 14.39
C MET A 601 -24.29 -3.36 14.71
N GLU A 602 -24.80 -2.69 13.69
CA GLU A 602 -25.67 -1.52 13.85
C GLU A 602 -27.03 -1.92 14.44
N VAL A 603 -27.58 -3.05 14.02
CA VAL A 603 -28.81 -3.63 14.62
C VAL A 603 -28.59 -3.92 16.11
N MET A 604 -27.46 -4.54 16.47
CA MET A 604 -27.13 -4.79 17.88
C MET A 604 -27.00 -3.48 18.66
N ASN A 605 -26.34 -2.46 18.10
CA ASN A 605 -26.17 -1.16 18.75
C ASN A 605 -27.52 -0.44 18.97
N GLY A 606 -28.38 -0.37 17.94
CA GLY A 606 -29.65 0.28 18.01
C GLY A 606 -30.60 -0.39 19.03
N SER A 607 -30.69 -1.73 18.97
CA SER A 607 -31.54 -2.50 19.91
C SER A 607 -31.04 -2.35 21.37
N THR A 608 -29.74 -2.37 21.59
CA THR A 608 -29.12 -2.19 22.92
C THR A 608 -29.41 -0.79 23.47
N LYS A 609 -29.22 0.26 22.66
CA LYS A 609 -29.50 1.65 23.08
C LYS A 609 -30.98 1.91 23.42
N LEU A 610 -31.89 1.24 22.72
CA LEU A 610 -33.33 1.37 22.96
C LEU A 610 -33.85 0.41 24.05
N GLY A 611 -33.05 -0.58 24.45
CA GLY A 611 -33.44 -1.60 25.42
C GLY A 611 -34.50 -2.56 24.89
N ILE A 612 -34.56 -2.80 23.56
CA ILE A 612 -35.52 -3.68 22.88
C ILE A 612 -34.82 -4.87 22.24
N SER A 613 -35.58 -5.92 21.89
CA SER A 613 -35.04 -7.09 21.22
C SER A 613 -34.65 -6.79 19.75
N PHE A 614 -33.79 -7.65 19.16
CA PHE A 614 -33.48 -7.56 17.72
C PHE A 614 -34.72 -7.63 16.84
N ARG A 615 -35.71 -8.43 17.23
CA ARG A 615 -36.97 -8.57 16.50
C ARG A 615 -37.74 -7.26 16.49
N GLU A 616 -37.95 -6.66 17.66
CA GLU A 616 -38.65 -5.38 17.78
C GLU A 616 -37.91 -4.28 17.01
N PHE A 617 -36.59 -4.18 17.14
CA PHE A 617 -35.80 -3.20 16.41
C PHE A 617 -35.92 -3.36 14.88
N LEU A 618 -35.84 -4.59 14.36
CA LEU A 618 -35.97 -4.87 12.94
C LEU A 618 -37.41 -4.65 12.44
N GLN A 619 -38.43 -4.89 13.27
CA GLN A 619 -39.81 -4.57 12.92
C GLN A 619 -40.03 -3.06 12.79
N GLU A 620 -39.49 -2.27 13.71
CA GLU A 620 -39.51 -0.82 13.64
C GLU A 620 -38.76 -0.33 12.40
N CYS A 621 -37.51 -0.81 12.16
CA CYS A 621 -36.76 -0.47 10.94
C CYS A 621 -37.60 -0.75 9.67
N ARG A 622 -38.30 -1.89 9.61
CA ARG A 622 -39.15 -2.25 8.49
C ARG A 622 -40.36 -1.29 8.35
N ALA A 623 -40.97 -0.89 9.45
CA ALA A 623 -42.05 0.10 9.46
C ALA A 623 -41.59 1.46 8.92
N HIS A 624 -40.32 1.82 9.17
CA HIS A 624 -39.67 3.02 8.66
C HIS A 624 -39.08 2.89 7.24
N GLY A 625 -39.23 1.72 6.56
CA GLY A 625 -38.88 1.56 5.15
C GLY A 625 -37.63 0.73 4.88
N LEU A 626 -37.06 0.04 5.88
CA LEU A 626 -35.96 -0.89 5.65
C LEU A 626 -36.41 -2.01 4.70
N GLY A 627 -35.66 -2.19 3.58
CA GLY A 627 -35.88 -3.24 2.60
C GLY A 627 -35.09 -4.50 2.87
N THR A 628 -33.77 -4.37 2.96
CA THR A 628 -32.81 -5.47 3.19
C THR A 628 -31.68 -5.03 4.09
N ILE A 629 -30.95 -5.99 4.68
CA ILE A 629 -29.76 -5.70 5.50
C ILE A 629 -28.47 -6.24 4.86
N PRO A 630 -27.34 -5.51 4.92
CA PRO A 630 -26.06 -6.03 4.46
C PRO A 630 -25.51 -7.11 5.41
N GLY A 631 -24.95 -8.17 4.85
CA GLY A 631 -24.27 -9.23 5.60
C GLY A 631 -22.88 -8.85 6.11
N THR A 632 -22.55 -7.57 6.09
CA THR A 632 -21.30 -7.03 6.64
C THR A 632 -21.22 -7.26 8.15
N ALA A 633 -20.10 -6.88 8.76
CA ALA A 633 -19.78 -7.24 10.14
C ALA A 633 -19.62 -8.76 10.38
N ALA A 634 -19.75 -9.60 9.35
CA ALA A 634 -19.43 -11.03 9.40
C ALA A 634 -17.92 -11.26 9.50
N GLU A 635 -17.12 -10.57 8.73
CA GLU A 635 -15.70 -10.82 8.45
C GLU A 635 -15.45 -12.31 8.29
N ILE A 636 -15.03 -12.99 9.35
CA ILE A 636 -15.01 -14.45 9.50
C ILE A 636 -15.91 -14.83 10.68
N LEU A 637 -16.88 -15.75 10.50
CA LEU A 637 -17.79 -16.21 11.54
C LEU A 637 -17.16 -17.29 12.43
N ASP A 638 -15.92 -17.04 12.85
CA ASP A 638 -15.13 -17.84 13.77
C ASP A 638 -14.60 -16.92 14.87
N ASP A 639 -14.95 -17.18 16.13
CA ASP A 639 -14.69 -16.24 17.22
C ASP A 639 -13.21 -16.15 17.58
N ASP A 640 -12.37 -17.15 17.27
CA ASP A 640 -10.92 -17.05 17.46
C ASP A 640 -10.31 -16.02 16.50
N VAL A 641 -10.77 -16.01 15.23
CA VAL A 641 -10.38 -14.99 14.25
C VAL A 641 -10.92 -13.62 14.65
N ARG A 642 -12.20 -13.56 15.05
CA ARG A 642 -12.87 -12.31 15.46
C ARG A 642 -12.18 -11.67 16.65
N TRP A 643 -11.72 -12.46 17.61
CA TRP A 643 -10.99 -11.97 18.78
C TRP A 643 -9.67 -11.29 18.43
N VAL A 644 -8.98 -11.77 17.40
CA VAL A 644 -7.76 -11.12 16.88
C VAL A 644 -8.09 -9.84 16.12
N LEU A 645 -9.14 -9.86 15.29
CA LEU A 645 -9.53 -8.72 14.46
C LEU A 645 -10.14 -7.58 15.28
N THR A 646 -10.96 -7.92 16.28
CA THR A 646 -11.68 -6.93 17.07
C THR A 646 -12.27 -7.54 18.35
N ARG A 647 -11.93 -6.94 19.48
CA ARG A 647 -12.45 -7.37 20.79
C ARG A 647 -13.81 -6.78 21.14
N GLY A 648 -14.22 -5.71 20.43
CA GLY A 648 -15.46 -4.96 20.70
C GLY A 648 -16.63 -5.26 19.78
N LYS A 649 -16.45 -6.15 18.80
CA LYS A 649 -17.48 -6.46 17.80
C LYS A 649 -18.33 -7.65 18.25
N LEU A 650 -19.57 -7.72 17.74
CA LEU A 650 -20.52 -8.79 18.10
C LEU A 650 -19.89 -10.19 17.84
N PRO A 651 -20.17 -11.20 18.72
CA PRO A 651 -19.79 -12.59 18.48
C PRO A 651 -20.48 -13.19 17.23
N ALA A 652 -19.91 -14.25 16.68
CA ALA A 652 -20.44 -14.92 15.51
C ALA A 652 -21.89 -15.42 15.68
N ASP A 653 -22.22 -15.91 16.87
CA ASP A 653 -23.59 -16.36 17.20
C ASP A 653 -24.60 -15.20 17.32
N ALA A 654 -24.16 -14.03 17.77
CA ALA A 654 -25.02 -12.85 17.80
C ALA A 654 -25.31 -12.36 16.37
N TRP A 655 -24.30 -12.37 15.48
CA TRP A 655 -24.46 -12.06 14.07
C TRP A 655 -25.49 -13.02 13.44
N GLU A 656 -25.34 -14.32 13.64
CA GLU A 656 -26.29 -15.31 13.12
C GLU A 656 -27.70 -15.12 13.64
N ARG A 657 -27.88 -14.88 14.94
CA ARG A 657 -29.22 -14.62 15.53
C ARG A 657 -29.89 -13.40 14.91
N ILE A 658 -29.16 -12.31 14.67
CA ILE A 658 -29.72 -11.09 14.05
C ILE A 658 -30.15 -11.40 12.62
N VAL A 659 -29.30 -12.05 11.83
CA VAL A 659 -29.60 -12.39 10.43
C VAL A 659 -30.79 -13.35 10.33
N ARG A 660 -30.84 -14.40 11.15
CA ARG A 660 -32.00 -15.32 11.22
C ARG A 660 -33.25 -14.59 11.61
N THR A 661 -33.20 -13.66 12.58
CA THR A 661 -34.35 -12.85 12.98
C THR A 661 -34.82 -11.94 11.83
N ALA A 662 -33.90 -11.34 11.06
CA ALA A 662 -34.29 -10.56 9.89
C ALA A 662 -34.98 -11.44 8.84
N HIS A 663 -34.42 -12.61 8.54
CA HIS A 663 -35.00 -13.57 7.59
C HIS A 663 -36.41 -14.05 8.03
N ASP A 664 -36.59 -14.34 9.32
CA ASP A 664 -37.90 -14.69 9.90
C ASP A 664 -38.95 -13.58 9.72
N LEU A 665 -38.54 -12.33 9.70
CA LEU A 665 -39.36 -11.16 9.44
C LEU A 665 -39.55 -10.88 7.94
N GLY A 666 -39.02 -11.69 7.06
CA GLY A 666 -39.05 -11.50 5.61
C GLY A 666 -38.11 -10.40 5.11
N ILE A 667 -37.17 -9.94 5.94
CA ILE A 667 -36.11 -9.01 5.56
C ILE A 667 -34.95 -9.85 5.05
N ARG A 668 -34.66 -9.81 3.74
CA ARG A 668 -33.53 -10.53 3.13
C ARG A 668 -32.21 -9.84 3.47
N SER A 669 -31.10 -10.55 3.27
CA SER A 669 -29.77 -9.99 3.47
C SER A 669 -28.77 -10.52 2.44
N SER A 670 -27.69 -9.77 2.23
CA SER A 670 -26.48 -10.32 1.62
C SER A 670 -25.73 -11.21 2.61
N SER A 671 -24.76 -11.98 2.14
CA SER A 671 -23.76 -12.66 2.99
C SER A 671 -22.36 -12.32 2.51
N THR A 672 -21.45 -12.05 3.45
CA THR A 672 -20.11 -11.61 3.11
C THR A 672 -19.06 -12.41 3.87
N ILE A 673 -17.88 -12.54 3.28
CA ILE A 673 -16.66 -12.97 3.97
C ILE A 673 -15.54 -11.95 3.69
N MET A 674 -14.82 -11.50 4.71
CA MET A 674 -13.58 -10.75 4.51
C MET A 674 -12.41 -11.67 4.86
N PHE A 675 -11.56 -11.96 3.86
CA PHE A 675 -10.54 -12.99 3.98
C PHE A 675 -9.15 -12.50 3.58
N GLY A 676 -8.13 -13.22 4.02
CA GLY A 676 -6.76 -12.94 3.62
C GLY A 676 -5.95 -12.11 4.63
N HIS A 677 -6.36 -12.05 5.91
CA HIS A 677 -5.70 -11.31 6.98
C HIS A 677 -4.92 -12.23 7.96
N VAL A 678 -5.54 -12.65 9.08
CA VAL A 678 -4.99 -13.55 10.10
C VAL A 678 -5.53 -14.98 9.97
N ASP A 679 -6.44 -15.18 9.09
CA ASP A 679 -7.20 -16.36 8.76
C ASP A 679 -6.46 -17.32 7.80
N ALA A 680 -7.09 -18.45 7.55
CA ALA A 680 -6.63 -19.47 6.61
C ALA A 680 -7.83 -20.27 6.08
N PRO A 681 -7.69 -21.09 5.01
CA PRO A 681 -8.74 -21.87 4.40
C PRO A 681 -9.65 -22.67 5.34
N PRO A 682 -9.18 -23.27 6.47
CA PRO A 682 -10.09 -23.91 7.41
C PRO A 682 -11.17 -22.99 7.98
N HIS A 683 -10.85 -21.70 8.21
CA HIS A 683 -11.82 -20.72 8.67
C HIS A 683 -12.78 -20.31 7.57
N TRP A 684 -12.30 -20.25 6.29
CA TRP A 684 -13.13 -19.91 5.14
C TRP A 684 -14.17 -20.97 4.87
N ILE A 685 -13.74 -22.25 4.90
CA ILE A 685 -14.65 -23.39 4.74
C ILE A 685 -15.70 -23.40 5.83
N PHE A 686 -15.28 -23.24 7.10
CA PHE A 686 -16.20 -23.15 8.23
C PHE A 686 -17.22 -22.03 8.07
N HIS A 687 -16.78 -20.84 7.67
CA HIS A 687 -17.64 -19.69 7.42
C HIS A 687 -18.65 -19.98 6.29
N ILE A 688 -18.18 -20.45 5.13
CA ILE A 688 -19.05 -20.74 3.98
C ILE A 688 -20.09 -21.82 4.34
N ARG A 689 -19.68 -22.86 5.07
CA ARG A 689 -20.59 -23.90 5.56
C ARG A 689 -21.65 -23.34 6.51
N ARG A 690 -21.26 -22.42 7.40
CA ARG A 690 -22.20 -21.75 8.32
C ARG A 690 -23.23 -20.92 7.55
N ILE A 691 -22.80 -20.13 6.57
CA ILE A 691 -23.68 -19.39 5.67
C ILE A 691 -24.62 -20.35 4.91
N ALA A 692 -24.09 -21.43 4.35
CA ALA A 692 -24.91 -22.44 3.65
C ALA A 692 -25.99 -23.08 4.56
N ASN A 693 -25.67 -23.33 5.83
CA ASN A 693 -26.64 -23.88 6.80
C ASN A 693 -27.75 -22.86 7.11
N ILE A 694 -27.38 -21.60 7.37
CA ILE A 694 -28.37 -20.53 7.58
C ILE A 694 -29.30 -20.42 6.35
N GLN A 695 -28.73 -20.45 5.14
CA GLN A 695 -29.49 -20.36 3.91
C GLN A 695 -30.48 -21.53 3.74
N ARG A 696 -30.04 -22.77 4.02
CA ARG A 696 -30.94 -23.94 3.94
C ARG A 696 -32.13 -23.83 4.91
N ASP A 697 -31.89 -23.23 6.08
CA ASP A 697 -32.92 -23.09 7.10
C ASP A 697 -33.88 -21.93 6.81
N THR A 698 -33.40 -20.82 6.22
CA THR A 698 -34.13 -19.55 6.14
C THR A 698 -34.45 -19.08 4.73
N GLY A 699 -33.61 -19.46 3.73
CA GLY A 699 -33.77 -18.98 2.35
C GLY A 699 -33.59 -17.47 2.17
N GLY A 700 -33.03 -16.76 3.18
CA GLY A 700 -33.07 -15.30 3.22
C GLY A 700 -31.85 -14.60 2.60
N PHE A 701 -30.73 -15.30 2.30
CA PHE A 701 -29.59 -14.68 1.63
C PHE A 701 -29.83 -14.51 0.12
N THR A 702 -29.47 -13.36 -0.39
CA THR A 702 -29.57 -13.03 -1.83
C THR A 702 -28.32 -13.39 -2.58
N GLU A 703 -27.14 -13.23 -1.98
CA GLU A 703 -25.84 -13.51 -2.57
C GLU A 703 -24.77 -13.82 -1.51
N PHE A 704 -23.62 -14.32 -2.01
CA PHE A 704 -22.38 -14.44 -1.25
C PHE A 704 -21.31 -13.55 -1.86
N VAL A 705 -20.68 -12.70 -1.04
CA VAL A 705 -19.71 -11.69 -1.46
C VAL A 705 -18.35 -11.93 -0.80
N PRO A 706 -17.40 -12.56 -1.48
CA PRO A 706 -16.01 -12.62 -1.01
C PRO A 706 -15.33 -11.25 -1.13
N LEU A 707 -14.86 -10.72 0.00
CA LEU A 707 -14.19 -9.44 0.11
C LEU A 707 -12.72 -9.66 0.46
N PRO A 708 -11.77 -9.48 -0.48
CA PRO A 708 -10.35 -9.51 -0.15
C PRO A 708 -10.00 -8.46 0.90
N PHE A 709 -9.15 -8.82 1.85
CA PHE A 709 -8.65 -7.88 2.83
C PHE A 709 -7.78 -6.81 2.18
N VAL A 710 -8.24 -5.57 2.24
CA VAL A 710 -7.48 -4.38 1.82
C VAL A 710 -6.62 -3.96 3.00
N HIS A 711 -5.33 -4.23 2.92
CA HIS A 711 -4.43 -4.18 4.07
C HIS A 711 -3.77 -2.83 4.32
N GLN A 712 -3.68 -2.01 3.30
CA GLN A 712 -2.79 -0.86 3.19
C GLN A 712 -2.82 0.06 4.42
N ASN A 713 -4.01 0.49 4.81
CA ASN A 713 -4.22 1.39 5.95
C ASN A 713 -4.82 0.66 7.16
N ALA A 714 -4.96 -0.68 7.09
CA ALA A 714 -5.56 -1.45 8.16
C ALA A 714 -4.64 -1.50 9.40
N PRO A 715 -5.09 -1.05 10.59
CA PRO A 715 -4.24 -1.00 11.79
C PRO A 715 -3.58 -2.33 12.15
N ILE A 716 -4.25 -3.46 11.93
CA ILE A 716 -3.69 -4.79 12.21
C ILE A 716 -2.52 -5.15 11.28
N TYR A 717 -2.58 -4.73 10.02
CA TYR A 717 -1.47 -4.90 9.08
C TYR A 717 -0.33 -3.93 9.40
N LEU A 718 -0.67 -2.68 9.72
CA LEU A 718 0.30 -1.67 10.14
C LEU A 718 1.04 -2.06 11.42
N ALA A 719 0.40 -2.85 12.28
CA ALA A 719 1.01 -3.45 13.47
C ALA A 719 1.81 -4.74 13.19
N GLY A 720 1.96 -5.15 11.93
CA GLY A 720 2.67 -6.38 11.56
C GLY A 720 1.97 -7.69 11.97
N LYS A 721 0.66 -7.64 12.27
CA LYS A 721 -0.12 -8.79 12.79
C LYS A 721 -1.01 -9.47 11.77
N ALA A 722 -1.07 -8.97 10.54
CA ALA A 722 -1.82 -9.56 9.45
C ALA A 722 -0.96 -9.65 8.18
N ARG A 723 -1.29 -10.59 7.29
CA ARG A 723 -0.66 -10.67 5.96
C ARG A 723 -1.17 -9.55 5.03
N PRO A 724 -0.48 -9.28 3.90
CA PRO A 724 -0.85 -8.19 2.97
C PRO A 724 -2.06 -8.51 2.07
N GLY A 725 -3.08 -9.14 2.61
CA GLY A 725 -4.24 -9.58 1.83
C GLY A 725 -4.01 -10.91 1.09
N PRO A 726 -5.01 -11.40 0.34
CA PRO A 726 -4.88 -12.59 -0.49
C PRO A 726 -4.09 -12.29 -1.77
N SER A 727 -3.49 -13.32 -2.37
CA SER A 727 -2.99 -13.26 -3.74
C SER A 727 -4.16 -13.32 -4.74
N PHE A 728 -3.90 -12.98 -6.00
CA PHE A 728 -4.92 -13.12 -7.04
C PHE A 728 -5.37 -14.58 -7.25
N GLU A 729 -4.45 -15.55 -7.11
CA GLU A 729 -4.83 -16.96 -7.13
C GLU A 729 -5.70 -17.33 -5.91
N ASP A 730 -5.46 -16.73 -4.73
CA ASP A 730 -6.32 -16.92 -3.57
C ASP A 730 -7.73 -16.36 -3.82
N ASP A 731 -7.84 -15.23 -4.50
CA ASP A 731 -9.13 -14.65 -4.90
C ASP A 731 -9.87 -15.58 -5.86
N ARG A 732 -9.18 -16.15 -6.86
CA ARG A 732 -9.76 -17.15 -7.78
C ARG A 732 -10.22 -18.39 -7.03
N ARG A 733 -9.35 -18.96 -6.17
CA ARG A 733 -9.70 -20.13 -5.34
C ARG A 733 -10.92 -19.88 -4.47
N MET A 734 -10.97 -18.71 -3.81
CA MET A 734 -12.07 -18.35 -2.93
C MET A 734 -13.41 -18.35 -3.66
N HIS A 735 -13.50 -17.67 -4.80
CA HIS A 735 -14.75 -17.60 -5.56
C HIS A 735 -15.13 -18.97 -6.16
N ALA A 736 -14.17 -19.71 -6.70
CA ALA A 736 -14.42 -21.03 -7.26
C ALA A 736 -14.83 -22.06 -6.19
N VAL A 737 -14.12 -22.11 -5.06
CA VAL A 737 -14.50 -23.00 -3.94
C VAL A 737 -15.83 -22.58 -3.30
N ALA A 738 -16.09 -21.27 -3.19
CA ALA A 738 -17.40 -20.78 -2.72
C ALA A 738 -18.54 -21.26 -3.64
N ARG A 739 -18.36 -21.18 -4.98
CA ARG A 739 -19.34 -21.71 -5.93
C ARG A 739 -19.60 -23.20 -5.70
N VAL A 740 -18.55 -24.00 -5.54
CA VAL A 740 -18.67 -25.46 -5.28
C VAL A 740 -19.35 -25.76 -3.93
N LEU A 741 -19.02 -25.00 -2.86
CA LEU A 741 -19.59 -25.24 -1.53
C LEU A 741 -21.04 -24.73 -1.38
N LEU A 742 -21.43 -23.75 -2.19
CA LEU A 742 -22.73 -23.12 -2.19
C LEU A 742 -23.63 -23.63 -3.33
N ASP A 743 -23.19 -24.63 -4.07
CA ASP A 743 -23.96 -25.23 -5.15
C ASP A 743 -25.35 -25.67 -4.68
N GLY A 744 -26.40 -25.27 -5.43
CA GLY A 744 -27.82 -25.51 -5.07
C GLY A 744 -28.31 -24.79 -3.79
N VAL A 745 -27.50 -23.91 -3.20
CA VAL A 745 -27.81 -23.21 -1.94
C VAL A 745 -27.89 -21.70 -2.13
N ILE A 746 -26.82 -21.08 -2.67
CA ILE A 746 -26.78 -19.66 -3.01
C ILE A 746 -26.31 -19.54 -4.46
N HIS A 747 -27.18 -19.03 -5.32
CA HIS A 747 -26.92 -18.96 -6.77
C HIS A 747 -26.03 -17.79 -7.16
N ASN A 748 -25.97 -16.71 -6.38
CA ASN A 748 -25.27 -15.49 -6.72
C ASN A 748 -23.96 -15.39 -5.93
N VAL A 749 -22.83 -15.32 -6.66
CA VAL A 749 -21.49 -15.07 -6.12
C VAL A 749 -20.98 -13.76 -6.73
N GLN A 750 -20.75 -12.77 -5.91
CA GLN A 750 -20.39 -11.42 -6.34
C GLN A 750 -18.88 -11.19 -6.30
N VAL A 751 -18.35 -10.45 -7.28
CA VAL A 751 -16.99 -9.91 -7.26
C VAL A 751 -16.98 -8.48 -6.71
N SER A 752 -15.82 -8.03 -6.17
CA SER A 752 -15.68 -6.68 -5.63
C SER A 752 -14.64 -5.86 -6.43
N TRP A 753 -15.11 -5.12 -7.42
CA TRP A 753 -14.23 -4.35 -8.32
C TRP A 753 -13.43 -3.26 -7.59
N VAL A 754 -13.97 -2.66 -6.54
CA VAL A 754 -13.26 -1.65 -5.73
C VAL A 754 -12.05 -2.21 -5.00
N LYS A 755 -12.00 -3.53 -4.76
CA LYS A 755 -10.90 -4.21 -4.06
C LYS A 755 -9.92 -4.90 -5.01
N MET A 756 -10.40 -5.41 -6.14
CA MET A 756 -9.60 -6.25 -7.05
C MET A 756 -9.30 -5.59 -8.40
N GLY A 757 -10.08 -4.59 -8.79
CA GLY A 757 -10.02 -3.98 -10.12
C GLY A 757 -10.78 -4.78 -11.18
N VAL A 758 -11.09 -4.10 -12.29
CA VAL A 758 -11.95 -4.64 -13.37
C VAL A 758 -11.39 -5.92 -13.98
N ARG A 759 -10.09 -5.96 -14.30
CA ARG A 759 -9.47 -7.12 -14.96
C ARG A 759 -9.48 -8.38 -14.09
N ALA A 760 -9.25 -8.23 -12.79
CA ALA A 760 -9.34 -9.36 -11.87
C ALA A 760 -10.78 -9.87 -11.78
N CYS A 761 -11.75 -8.95 -11.68
CA CYS A 761 -13.17 -9.31 -11.69
C CYS A 761 -13.58 -10.06 -12.97
N GLN A 762 -13.14 -9.63 -14.14
CA GLN A 762 -13.39 -10.31 -15.41
C GLN A 762 -12.88 -11.76 -15.41
N THR A 763 -11.70 -12.02 -14.86
CA THR A 763 -11.16 -13.38 -14.75
C THR A 763 -11.99 -14.21 -13.76
N ILE A 764 -12.42 -13.64 -12.64
CA ILE A 764 -13.17 -14.33 -11.59
C ILE A 764 -14.61 -14.60 -12.03
N LEU A 765 -15.20 -13.76 -12.86
CA LEU A 765 -16.50 -14.02 -13.51
C LEU A 765 -16.46 -15.27 -14.42
N ASN A 766 -15.31 -15.63 -14.95
CA ASN A 766 -15.06 -16.90 -15.68
C ASN A 766 -14.47 -17.99 -14.76
N SER A 767 -14.62 -17.83 -13.44
CA SER A 767 -14.14 -18.77 -12.41
C SER A 767 -15.26 -19.07 -11.38
N GLY A 768 -16.53 -18.95 -11.79
CA GLY A 768 -17.70 -19.28 -10.97
C GLY A 768 -18.49 -18.13 -10.36
N ALA A 769 -18.09 -16.86 -10.50
CA ALA A 769 -18.87 -15.70 -10.10
C ALA A 769 -19.87 -15.27 -11.20
N ASN A 770 -20.97 -14.60 -10.82
CA ASN A 770 -22.01 -14.13 -11.74
C ASN A 770 -22.58 -12.75 -11.42
N ASP A 771 -22.02 -12.03 -10.47
CA ASP A 771 -22.47 -10.68 -10.12
C ASP A 771 -21.29 -9.73 -10.05
N PHE A 772 -21.38 -8.57 -10.73
CA PHE A 772 -20.31 -7.58 -10.79
C PHE A 772 -20.32 -6.63 -9.59
N GLY A 773 -21.41 -6.62 -8.82
CA GLY A 773 -21.66 -5.70 -7.73
C GLY A 773 -22.33 -4.41 -8.18
N GLY A 774 -22.13 -3.33 -7.45
CA GLY A 774 -22.80 -2.06 -7.65
C GLY A 774 -21.93 -0.96 -8.23
N THR A 775 -22.57 0.13 -8.68
CA THR A 775 -21.94 1.38 -9.09
C THR A 775 -21.28 2.12 -7.94
N LEU A 776 -21.81 1.94 -6.71
CA LEU A 776 -21.36 2.40 -5.40
C LEU A 776 -21.34 3.93 -5.23
N MET A 777 -21.11 4.69 -6.27
CA MET A 777 -21.03 6.15 -6.41
C MET A 777 -20.17 6.89 -5.39
N GLU A 778 -20.07 6.45 -4.13
CA GLU A 778 -19.34 7.10 -3.03
C GLU A 778 -18.71 6.05 -2.10
N GLU A 779 -17.87 5.15 -2.66
CA GLU A 779 -17.21 4.11 -1.86
C GLU A 779 -16.02 4.68 -1.08
N THR A 780 -16.26 5.10 0.15
CA THR A 780 -15.24 5.69 1.03
C THR A 780 -14.55 4.67 1.92
N ILE A 781 -15.22 3.58 2.31
CA ILE A 781 -14.68 2.59 3.25
C ILE A 781 -13.47 1.86 2.66
N SER A 782 -13.59 1.32 1.45
CA SER A 782 -12.48 0.63 0.77
C SER A 782 -11.36 1.59 0.38
N ARG A 783 -11.70 2.84 -0.02
CA ARG A 783 -10.72 3.88 -0.31
C ARG A 783 -9.89 4.25 0.92
N MET A 784 -10.52 4.44 2.09
CA MET A 784 -9.79 4.72 3.33
C MET A 784 -8.94 3.54 3.78
N ALA A 785 -9.33 2.31 3.46
CA ALA A 785 -8.50 1.13 3.65
C ALA A 785 -7.30 1.04 2.68
N GLY A 786 -7.27 1.88 1.63
CA GLY A 786 -6.18 1.95 0.66
C GLY A 786 -6.47 1.26 -0.68
N ALA A 787 -7.73 0.98 -1.00
CA ALA A 787 -8.11 0.47 -2.32
C ALA A 787 -7.90 1.54 -3.40
N GLU A 788 -7.36 1.12 -4.55
CA GLU A 788 -6.86 2.03 -5.61
C GLU A 788 -7.77 2.13 -6.85
N TRP A 789 -8.86 1.34 -6.89
CA TRP A 789 -9.65 1.13 -8.12
C TRP A 789 -10.81 2.12 -8.32
N GLY A 790 -10.82 3.21 -7.53
CA GLY A 790 -11.84 4.24 -7.61
C GLY A 790 -12.97 4.07 -6.60
N ILE A 791 -13.91 5.02 -6.62
CA ILE A 791 -15.04 5.09 -5.68
C ILE A 791 -16.39 4.94 -6.39
N ARG A 792 -16.37 4.90 -7.73
CA ARG A 792 -17.57 4.87 -8.58
C ARG A 792 -17.23 4.22 -9.93
N MET A 793 -18.20 3.47 -10.45
CA MET A 793 -18.24 3.04 -11.87
C MET A 793 -19.57 3.46 -12.50
N GLU A 794 -19.51 3.90 -13.75
CA GLU A 794 -20.73 4.14 -14.52
C GLU A 794 -21.35 2.82 -14.98
N PRO A 795 -22.71 2.75 -15.07
CA PRO A 795 -23.38 1.53 -15.56
C PRO A 795 -22.88 1.06 -16.94
N SER A 796 -22.51 1.99 -17.83
CA SER A 796 -21.91 1.68 -19.13
C SER A 796 -20.56 0.95 -18.99
N GLN A 797 -19.69 1.41 -18.10
CA GLN A 797 -18.38 0.78 -17.84
C GLN A 797 -18.54 -0.64 -17.30
N ILE A 798 -19.54 -0.88 -16.43
CA ILE A 798 -19.86 -2.22 -15.94
C ILE A 798 -20.33 -3.12 -17.09
N ARG A 799 -21.26 -2.63 -17.93
CA ARG A 799 -21.74 -3.37 -19.09
C ARG A 799 -20.63 -3.71 -20.08
N ASP A 800 -19.75 -2.72 -20.37
CA ASP A 800 -18.61 -2.92 -21.27
C ASP A 800 -17.63 -3.97 -20.70
N ALA A 801 -17.37 -3.92 -19.38
CA ALA A 801 -16.50 -4.89 -18.72
C ALA A 801 -17.05 -6.33 -18.79
N ILE A 802 -18.36 -6.49 -18.63
CA ILE A 802 -19.06 -7.80 -18.71
C ILE A 802 -19.09 -8.28 -20.17
N THR A 803 -19.44 -7.41 -21.11
CA THR A 803 -19.50 -7.75 -22.55
C THR A 803 -18.12 -8.12 -23.09
N ALA A 804 -17.06 -7.48 -22.62
CA ALA A 804 -15.68 -7.76 -23.04
C ALA A 804 -15.22 -9.21 -22.77
N ILE A 805 -15.88 -9.93 -21.86
CA ILE A 805 -15.63 -11.36 -21.58
C ILE A 805 -16.67 -12.29 -22.21
N GLY A 806 -17.51 -11.78 -23.11
CA GLY A 806 -18.53 -12.57 -23.82
C GLY A 806 -19.78 -12.89 -23.00
N ARG A 807 -20.00 -12.22 -21.84
CA ARG A 807 -21.16 -12.42 -20.97
C ARG A 807 -22.24 -11.38 -21.21
N THR A 808 -23.47 -11.67 -20.79
CA THR A 808 -24.63 -10.78 -20.92
C THR A 808 -24.83 -9.94 -19.66
N PRO A 809 -24.68 -8.60 -19.73
CA PRO A 809 -24.93 -7.75 -18.56
C PRO A 809 -26.43 -7.61 -18.29
N VAL A 810 -26.82 -7.80 -17.04
CA VAL A 810 -28.22 -7.69 -16.58
C VAL A 810 -28.28 -6.78 -15.36
N GLU A 811 -29.00 -5.66 -15.48
CA GLU A 811 -29.28 -4.83 -14.33
C GLU A 811 -30.32 -5.51 -13.43
N ARG A 812 -30.09 -5.51 -12.11
CA ARG A 812 -30.95 -6.16 -11.12
C ARG A 812 -31.40 -5.23 -10.01
N SER A 813 -32.49 -5.61 -9.34
CA SER A 813 -32.85 -5.07 -8.04
C SER A 813 -31.92 -5.62 -6.94
N THR A 814 -32.02 -5.08 -5.72
CA THR A 814 -31.33 -5.61 -4.52
C THR A 814 -31.71 -7.07 -4.24
N THR A 815 -32.92 -7.49 -4.60
CA THR A 815 -33.43 -8.86 -4.40
C THR A 815 -33.24 -9.76 -5.60
N TYR A 816 -32.37 -9.38 -6.55
CA TYR A 816 -31.98 -10.14 -7.76
C TYR A 816 -33.12 -10.33 -8.81
N GLU A 817 -34.08 -9.42 -8.86
CA GLU A 817 -35.04 -9.37 -9.93
C GLU A 817 -34.44 -8.58 -11.12
N PRO A 818 -34.48 -9.12 -12.35
CA PRO A 818 -34.01 -8.39 -13.53
C PRO A 818 -34.87 -7.12 -13.77
N LEU A 819 -34.19 -6.00 -13.98
CA LEU A 819 -34.84 -4.73 -14.24
C LEU A 819 -34.84 -4.46 -15.76
N GLN A 820 -36.05 -4.24 -16.34
CA GLN A 820 -36.20 -3.77 -17.71
C GLN A 820 -36.33 -2.25 -17.66
N ARG A 821 -35.21 -1.55 -17.97
CA ARG A 821 -35.32 -0.10 -18.26
C ARG A 821 -35.90 0.05 -19.67
N ASN A 822 -37.14 0.49 -19.77
CA ASN A 822 -37.62 1.06 -21.02
C ASN A 822 -36.72 2.24 -21.34
N ASP A 823 -36.19 2.31 -22.58
CA ASP A 823 -35.23 3.32 -23.05
C ASP A 823 -35.59 4.73 -22.58
N VAL A 824 -35.08 5.11 -21.41
CA VAL A 824 -35.04 6.51 -21.00
C VAL A 824 -33.88 7.11 -21.76
N ARG A 825 -34.21 7.91 -22.78
CA ARG A 825 -33.27 8.68 -23.60
C ARG A 825 -32.22 9.31 -22.67
N HIS A 826 -30.97 8.94 -22.92
CA HIS A 826 -29.86 9.63 -22.33
C HIS A 826 -30.00 11.14 -22.53
N VAL A 827 -30.21 11.87 -21.46
CA VAL A 827 -29.84 13.28 -21.38
C VAL A 827 -28.32 13.29 -21.17
N SER A 828 -27.59 12.89 -22.21
CA SER A 828 -26.21 13.27 -22.40
C SER A 828 -26.23 14.66 -23.03
N ASP A 829 -25.41 15.55 -22.54
CA ASP A 829 -25.12 16.89 -23.00
C ASP A 829 -26.05 18.02 -22.48
N GLY A 830 -25.65 18.61 -21.38
CA GLY A 830 -26.29 19.85 -20.95
C GLY A 830 -25.88 20.45 -19.61
N VAL A 831 -24.67 20.21 -19.11
CA VAL A 831 -24.12 21.05 -18.03
C VAL A 831 -22.61 21.27 -18.26
N HIS A 832 -22.29 21.92 -19.35
CA HIS A 832 -21.07 22.72 -19.50
C HIS A 832 -21.45 23.97 -20.30
N GLY A 833 -21.91 24.97 -19.59
CA GLY A 833 -22.23 26.25 -20.13
C GLY A 833 -22.39 27.24 -18.97
N ALA A 834 -21.30 27.61 -18.33
CA ALA A 834 -21.26 28.85 -17.59
C ALA A 834 -21.50 29.98 -18.60
N ARG A 835 -22.69 30.57 -18.58
CA ARG A 835 -23.00 31.78 -19.29
C ARG A 835 -22.16 32.90 -18.71
N GLU A 836 -21.18 33.37 -19.47
CA GLU A 836 -20.61 34.70 -19.31
C GLU A 836 -21.76 35.72 -19.44
N ALA A 837 -21.90 36.60 -18.46
CA ALA A 837 -22.78 37.74 -18.49
C ALA A 837 -22.19 38.77 -19.49
N PRO A 838 -23.00 39.38 -20.37
CA PRO A 838 -22.47 40.36 -21.31
C PRO A 838 -22.04 41.65 -20.58
N ALA A 839 -20.85 42.12 -20.97
CA ALA A 839 -20.33 43.41 -20.56
C ALA A 839 -21.28 44.52 -20.97
N ARG A 840 -21.70 45.34 -20.02
CA ARG A 840 -22.40 46.61 -20.29
C ARG A 840 -21.39 47.61 -20.86
N GLU A 841 -21.54 47.97 -22.14
CA GLU A 841 -20.94 49.17 -22.71
C GLU A 841 -21.49 50.41 -21.97
N GLY A 842 -20.66 51.09 -21.28
CA GLY A 842 -20.91 52.43 -20.72
C GLY A 842 -20.46 53.48 -21.74
N SER A 843 -21.45 54.08 -22.39
CA SER A 843 -21.22 55.31 -23.22
C SER A 843 -20.67 56.43 -22.38
N GLY A 844 -19.57 57.03 -22.83
CA GLY A 844 -19.01 58.21 -22.23
C GLY A 844 -19.80 59.47 -22.64
N SER A 845 -19.72 60.46 -21.79
CA SER A 845 -19.60 61.88 -22.21
C SER A 845 -19.20 62.77 -21.03
N ASN A 846 -18.14 63.54 -21.30
CA ASN A 846 -17.83 64.90 -20.88
C ASN A 846 -18.01 65.33 -19.40
N ALA A 847 -16.99 65.53 -18.73
CA ALA A 847 -16.39 66.84 -18.37
C ALA A 847 -15.09 66.64 -17.57
#